data_13724f698763bb49c515e85c8a436c7b
#
_entry.id   13724f698763bb49c515e85c8a436c7b
#
_cell.length_a   1.000
_cell.length_b   1.000
_cell.length_c   1.000
_cell.angle_alpha   90.00
_cell.angle_beta   90.00
_cell.angle_gamma   90.00
#
_symmetry.space_group_name_H-M   'P 1'
#
loop_
_entity.id
_entity.type
_entity.pdbx_description
1 polymer ?
#
loop_
_entity_poly.entity_id
_entity_poly.type
_entity_poly.pdbx_seq_one_letter_code
_entity_poly.pdbx_strand_id
1 'polypeptide(L)'
;MRKRLADFYYGLVINRWWLVGLAVVGLLAAAVYSAQYFKLDASADALVLENDEDLLYYRKIRAKYGSDDVLIVTYAPNSGKLFSDETLQHLKSLRDDLDGMDRVANVLSMLDVPLLASPSTSLSELQSDPKTLTDEDVDRDLARREFKTSPLYRELVMNLDADTTAMLITLQPNEQARELLRQRDALRVKRDESGLTEQEATELERVEARYEAIKTELQAQNDADIENIRGVLEQYRGQATIHLGGVPMITADMIDFVRDDIRTFGIGVSAFIVVLLAISFQAVRWVLIPSAICGLVAVMMVGFLGAMDWRVTIVSSNFVSLMLIITLSLIVHLVVRYRELQAMAPGASQRELIRGTVDSKLTPTVYTVLTTVASFASLMVADIRPVIDFGLMMVCGVILAFLMTFLCFPAALSPLGPGSQPREMRDVTARINAGFAWLVERQKALLWLLFGAIVAVSAWGMSQLTVENRFIDYFKQDTEIFQGMRLIDRELGGTTPVDVIIDAPKLEEEEGDDLYEDEFDDEFAAEAGATAGYWYNPFQMEQVHAIHDYLDGLPETGKVLSLSTTMRLAAQINGGQELDGFAMAVMYQMLPPDLKGTLIDPFLSDDGNQIRFDIRVVDSDPNLRRDQFLKDLRSGLIEKFDLQPEQLRVSGMLVLYNNVMQSLYSSQFTTLFVVFGAIMFMFFLLFRSLKMAVIGVMPTLVAAASVLGLMGLMGIPLDIMTITIAAITIGIGVHDTIHYSDRFKIEVASGDGYRGAVQRSHASVGRAMFYTTVIVTLGFSILALSNFKPTIYFGLFTGAAMVFALISNLALLPLLLVKFKPFPPAAPDRQ
;
A
#
# COMPACT_ATOMS: atom_id res chain seq x y z
N MET A 1 6.85 44.13 -17.13
CA MET A 1 6.63 42.69 -17.42
C MET A 1 5.30 42.20 -16.83
N ARG A 2 5.02 42.40 -15.56
CA ARG A 2 3.77 41.93 -14.88
C ARG A 2 2.47 42.46 -15.51
N LYS A 3 2.41 43.74 -15.93
CA LYS A 3 1.23 44.34 -16.56
C LYS A 3 0.98 43.76 -17.97
N ARG A 4 2.02 43.55 -18.77
CA ARG A 4 1.92 42.93 -20.11
C ARG A 4 1.44 41.48 -20.06
N LEU A 5 1.90 40.70 -19.07
CA LEU A 5 1.45 39.32 -18.84
C LEU A 5 -0.02 39.27 -18.44
N ALA A 6 -0.46 40.15 -17.54
CA ALA A 6 -1.86 40.25 -17.13
C ALA A 6 -2.75 40.64 -18.33
N ASP A 7 -2.35 41.65 -19.15
CA ASP A 7 -3.10 42.07 -20.33
C ASP A 7 -3.18 40.97 -21.41
N PHE A 8 -2.12 40.19 -21.60
CA PHE A 8 -2.10 39.02 -22.45
C PHE A 8 -3.08 37.95 -21.96
N TYR A 9 -3.01 37.58 -20.67
CA TYR A 9 -3.90 36.60 -20.05
C TYR A 9 -5.36 37.00 -20.20
N TYR A 10 -5.73 38.24 -19.83
CA TYR A 10 -7.10 38.71 -19.97
C TYR A 10 -7.55 38.84 -21.43
N GLY A 11 -6.64 39.19 -22.33
CA GLY A 11 -6.87 39.17 -23.78
C GLY A 11 -7.22 37.79 -24.31
N LEU A 12 -6.53 36.76 -23.81
CA LEU A 12 -6.76 35.36 -24.16
C LEU A 12 -8.09 34.84 -23.57
N VAL A 13 -8.23 34.95 -22.24
CA VAL A 13 -9.30 34.29 -21.48
C VAL A 13 -10.66 35.01 -21.60
N ILE A 14 -10.67 36.35 -21.72
CA ILE A 14 -11.92 37.12 -21.80
C ILE A 14 -12.27 37.43 -23.28
N ASN A 15 -11.32 37.92 -24.08
CA ASN A 15 -11.62 38.35 -25.41
C ASN A 15 -11.59 37.23 -26.47
N ARG A 16 -10.74 36.21 -26.23
CA ARG A 16 -10.54 35.06 -27.12
C ARG A 16 -10.88 33.74 -26.44
N TRP A 17 -11.90 33.74 -25.58
CA TRP A 17 -12.34 32.57 -24.80
C TRP A 17 -12.53 31.30 -25.65
N TRP A 18 -12.94 31.46 -26.92
CA TRP A 18 -13.14 30.36 -27.86
C TRP A 18 -11.83 29.66 -28.25
N LEU A 19 -10.67 30.37 -28.29
CA LEU A 19 -9.36 29.76 -28.49
C LEU A 19 -8.98 28.88 -27.28
N VAL A 20 -9.31 29.32 -26.05
CA VAL A 20 -9.14 28.51 -24.85
C VAL A 20 -9.99 27.27 -24.93
N GLY A 21 -11.26 27.39 -25.30
CA GLY A 21 -12.17 26.27 -25.52
C GLY A 21 -11.63 25.27 -26.54
N LEU A 22 -11.14 25.74 -27.70
CA LEU A 22 -10.55 24.87 -28.72
C LEU A 22 -9.29 24.17 -28.27
N ALA A 23 -8.40 24.85 -27.54
CA ALA A 23 -7.19 24.25 -26.95
C ALA A 23 -7.54 23.20 -25.93
N VAL A 24 -8.52 23.47 -25.06
CA VAL A 24 -8.99 22.50 -24.04
C VAL A 24 -9.61 21.28 -24.70
N VAL A 25 -10.42 21.44 -25.76
CA VAL A 25 -10.99 20.31 -26.52
C VAL A 25 -9.87 19.46 -27.15
N GLY A 26 -8.86 20.12 -27.75
CA GLY A 26 -7.69 19.41 -28.29
C GLY A 26 -6.91 18.62 -27.25
N LEU A 27 -6.64 19.25 -26.10
CA LEU A 27 -5.97 18.57 -24.95
C LEU A 27 -6.83 17.43 -24.38
N LEU A 28 -8.16 17.62 -24.30
CA LEU A 28 -9.08 16.57 -23.85
C LEU A 28 -9.08 15.39 -24.83
N ALA A 29 -9.10 15.64 -26.12
CA ALA A 29 -9.04 14.58 -27.13
C ALA A 29 -7.73 13.78 -27.03
N ALA A 30 -6.59 14.47 -26.85
CA ALA A 30 -5.30 13.84 -26.61
C ALA A 30 -5.30 13.04 -25.31
N ALA A 31 -5.87 13.58 -24.23
CA ALA A 31 -5.96 12.88 -22.94
C ALA A 31 -6.84 11.63 -23.01
N VAL A 32 -8.00 11.69 -23.69
CA VAL A 32 -8.88 10.53 -23.91
C VAL A 32 -8.17 9.46 -24.75
N TYR A 33 -7.43 9.87 -25.79
CA TYR A 33 -6.61 8.93 -26.57
C TYR A 33 -5.53 8.27 -25.72
N SER A 34 -4.82 9.02 -24.88
CA SER A 34 -3.76 8.48 -24.02
C SER A 34 -4.31 7.67 -22.84
N ALA A 35 -5.55 7.91 -22.42
CA ALA A 35 -6.19 7.16 -21.32
C ALA A 35 -6.33 5.65 -21.61
N GLN A 36 -6.31 5.22 -22.89
CA GLN A 36 -6.28 3.79 -23.23
C GLN A 36 -5.00 3.06 -22.76
N TYR A 37 -3.92 3.79 -22.51
CA TYR A 37 -2.66 3.27 -22.00
C TYR A 37 -2.56 3.35 -20.47
N PHE A 38 -3.63 3.74 -19.79
CA PHE A 38 -3.68 3.78 -18.33
C PHE A 38 -3.58 2.37 -17.74
N LYS A 39 -2.64 2.17 -16.82
CA LYS A 39 -2.33 0.86 -16.23
C LYS A 39 -2.40 0.92 -14.70
N LEU A 40 -2.81 -0.19 -14.11
CA LEU A 40 -2.77 -0.44 -12.67
C LEU A 40 -1.60 -1.37 -12.33
N ASP A 41 -1.02 -1.25 -11.17
CA ASP A 41 -0.02 -2.14 -10.61
C ASP A 41 -0.35 -2.44 -9.15
N ALA A 42 -0.76 -3.67 -8.87
CA ALA A 42 -1.01 -4.16 -7.52
C ALA A 42 -0.10 -5.33 -7.17
N SER A 43 1.03 -5.47 -7.87
CA SER A 43 2.01 -6.52 -7.58
C SER A 43 2.59 -6.37 -6.17
N ALA A 44 2.93 -7.49 -5.55
CA ALA A 44 3.62 -7.52 -4.27
C ALA A 44 4.96 -6.74 -4.32
N ASP A 45 5.65 -6.78 -5.46
CA ASP A 45 6.87 -6.01 -5.71
C ASP A 45 6.67 -4.49 -5.59
N ALA A 46 5.45 -3.99 -5.86
CA ALA A 46 5.14 -2.57 -5.70
C ALA A 46 5.05 -2.12 -4.24
N LEU A 47 5.00 -3.06 -3.30
CA LEU A 47 4.89 -2.78 -1.86
C LEU A 47 6.22 -2.90 -1.10
N VAL A 48 7.32 -3.26 -1.77
CA VAL A 48 8.64 -3.43 -1.15
C VAL A 48 9.54 -2.21 -1.34
N LEU A 49 10.56 -2.09 -0.51
CA LEU A 49 11.59 -1.04 -0.62
C LEU A 49 12.53 -1.37 -1.80
N GLU A 50 12.69 -0.46 -2.74
CA GLU A 50 13.43 -0.73 -3.99
C GLU A 50 14.94 -0.91 -3.81
N ASN A 51 15.51 -0.29 -2.77
CA ASN A 51 16.95 -0.33 -2.46
C ASN A 51 17.27 -1.16 -1.21
N ASP A 52 16.41 -2.15 -0.89
CA ASP A 52 16.58 -3.02 0.25
C ASP A 52 17.57 -4.16 -0.10
N GLU A 53 18.64 -4.29 0.66
CA GLU A 53 19.59 -5.40 0.51
C GLU A 53 18.92 -6.76 0.74
N ASP A 54 17.94 -6.83 1.65
CA ASP A 54 17.16 -8.03 1.91
C ASP A 54 16.26 -8.41 0.72
N LEU A 55 15.79 -7.43 -0.06
CA LEU A 55 15.05 -7.69 -1.30
C LEU A 55 15.94 -8.33 -2.36
N LEU A 56 17.18 -7.84 -2.52
CA LEU A 56 18.15 -8.42 -3.47
C LEU A 56 18.48 -9.84 -3.06
N TYR A 57 18.68 -10.08 -1.77
CA TYR A 57 18.96 -11.40 -1.23
C TYR A 57 17.76 -12.34 -1.39
N TYR A 58 16.54 -11.88 -1.08
CA TYR A 58 15.31 -12.63 -1.28
C TYR A 58 15.14 -13.08 -2.74
N ARG A 59 15.38 -12.19 -3.71
CA ARG A 59 15.32 -12.54 -5.15
C ARG A 59 16.36 -13.61 -5.53
N LYS A 60 17.58 -13.52 -4.96
CA LYS A 60 18.62 -14.54 -5.14
C LYS A 60 18.18 -15.89 -4.62
N ILE A 61 17.58 -15.93 -3.44
CA ILE A 61 17.08 -17.17 -2.82
C ILE A 61 15.91 -17.76 -3.62
N ARG A 62 14.96 -16.94 -4.04
CA ARG A 62 13.86 -17.41 -4.91
C ARG A 62 14.36 -17.94 -6.27
N ALA A 63 15.38 -17.33 -6.83
CA ALA A 63 15.99 -17.83 -8.08
C ALA A 63 16.69 -19.19 -7.88
N LYS A 64 17.23 -19.44 -6.69
CA LYS A 64 17.97 -20.66 -6.35
C LYS A 64 17.03 -21.82 -5.95
N TYR A 65 16.07 -21.56 -5.07
CA TYR A 65 15.22 -22.58 -4.43
C TYR A 65 13.79 -22.66 -4.98
N GLY A 66 13.45 -21.80 -5.94
CA GLY A 66 12.11 -21.75 -6.53
C GLY A 66 11.19 -20.70 -5.93
N SER A 67 9.98 -20.61 -6.50
CA SER A 67 8.95 -19.63 -6.09
C SER A 67 7.74 -20.36 -5.50
N ASP A 68 7.22 -19.85 -4.41
CA ASP A 68 6.01 -20.36 -3.74
C ASP A 68 4.71 -19.76 -4.35
N ASP A 69 4.72 -19.33 -5.61
CA ASP A 69 3.57 -18.74 -6.29
C ASP A 69 2.54 -19.84 -6.69
N VAL A 70 1.90 -20.41 -5.69
CA VAL A 70 0.83 -21.40 -5.85
C VAL A 70 -0.51 -20.81 -5.40
N LEU A 71 -1.60 -21.31 -5.99
CA LEU A 71 -2.94 -21.07 -5.49
C LEU A 71 -3.31 -22.18 -4.51
N ILE A 72 -4.00 -21.82 -3.45
CA ILE A 72 -4.42 -22.76 -2.40
C ILE A 72 -5.95 -22.75 -2.36
N VAL A 73 -6.55 -23.90 -2.61
CA VAL A 73 -7.99 -24.11 -2.45
C VAL A 73 -8.22 -24.89 -1.15
N THR A 74 -8.91 -24.28 -0.20
CA THR A 74 -9.33 -24.98 1.00
C THR A 74 -10.70 -25.61 0.79
N TYR A 75 -10.88 -26.83 1.29
CA TYR A 75 -12.10 -27.59 1.19
C TYR A 75 -12.50 -28.16 2.55
N ALA A 76 -13.66 -27.74 3.07
CA ALA A 76 -14.25 -28.25 4.30
C ALA A 76 -15.68 -28.72 4.00
N PRO A 77 -16.03 -30.03 4.10
CA PRO A 77 -17.35 -30.54 3.76
C PRO A 77 -18.42 -29.96 4.69
N ASN A 78 -19.54 -29.48 4.14
CA ASN A 78 -20.64 -28.93 4.93
C ASN A 78 -21.38 -30.01 5.74
N SER A 79 -21.30 -31.26 5.33
CA SER A 79 -21.88 -32.42 6.01
C SER A 79 -21.00 -33.65 5.80
N GLY A 80 -20.97 -34.54 6.79
CA GLY A 80 -20.16 -35.75 6.74
C GLY A 80 -18.72 -35.56 7.27
N LYS A 81 -17.88 -36.57 7.02
CA LYS A 81 -16.45 -36.56 7.41
C LYS A 81 -15.59 -36.44 6.16
N LEU A 82 -14.45 -35.80 6.28
CA LEU A 82 -13.50 -35.60 5.17
C LEU A 82 -13.13 -36.92 4.47
N PHE A 83 -12.99 -38.02 5.21
CA PHE A 83 -12.64 -39.35 4.71
C PHE A 83 -13.86 -40.23 4.32
N SER A 84 -15.06 -39.66 4.18
CA SER A 84 -16.21 -40.40 3.68
C SER A 84 -16.16 -40.59 2.15
N ASP A 85 -16.75 -41.70 1.63
CA ASP A 85 -16.77 -41.98 0.18
C ASP A 85 -17.34 -40.83 -0.62
N GLU A 86 -18.44 -40.22 -0.14
CA GLU A 86 -19.09 -39.09 -0.79
C GLU A 86 -18.17 -37.89 -0.89
N THR A 87 -17.50 -37.52 0.21
CA THR A 87 -16.58 -36.37 0.25
C THR A 87 -15.36 -36.59 -0.63
N LEU A 88 -14.75 -37.80 -0.57
CA LEU A 88 -13.59 -38.11 -1.41
C LEU A 88 -13.94 -38.11 -2.89
N GLN A 89 -15.13 -38.58 -3.26
CA GLN A 89 -15.61 -38.51 -4.66
C GLN A 89 -15.84 -37.08 -5.12
N HIS A 90 -16.42 -36.21 -4.28
CA HIS A 90 -16.59 -34.79 -4.59
C HIS A 90 -15.23 -34.10 -4.71
N LEU A 91 -14.31 -34.38 -3.80
CA LEU A 91 -12.96 -33.83 -3.81
C LEU A 91 -12.20 -34.26 -5.09
N LYS A 92 -12.38 -35.54 -5.50
CA LYS A 92 -11.81 -36.05 -6.75
C LYS A 92 -12.39 -35.33 -7.96
N SER A 93 -13.70 -35.17 -8.03
CA SER A 93 -14.34 -34.47 -9.15
C SER A 93 -13.86 -33.03 -9.24
N LEU A 94 -13.78 -32.33 -8.10
CA LEU A 94 -13.25 -30.97 -8.05
C LEU A 94 -11.79 -30.89 -8.52
N ARG A 95 -10.94 -31.83 -8.05
CA ARG A 95 -9.54 -31.90 -8.45
C ARG A 95 -9.41 -32.16 -9.95
N ASP A 96 -10.18 -33.10 -10.49
CA ASP A 96 -10.14 -33.46 -11.92
C ASP A 96 -10.64 -32.30 -12.81
N ASP A 97 -11.66 -31.54 -12.37
CA ASP A 97 -12.15 -30.36 -13.08
C ASP A 97 -11.11 -29.22 -13.07
N LEU A 98 -10.38 -29.05 -11.97
CA LEU A 98 -9.32 -28.04 -11.86
C LEU A 98 -8.07 -28.43 -12.68
N ASP A 99 -7.66 -29.70 -12.61
CA ASP A 99 -6.50 -30.24 -13.34
C ASP A 99 -6.73 -30.26 -14.87
N GLY A 100 -7.99 -30.38 -15.28
CA GLY A 100 -8.39 -30.32 -16.69
C GLY A 100 -8.35 -28.92 -17.32
N MET A 101 -8.00 -27.88 -16.59
CA MET A 101 -7.93 -26.50 -17.10
C MET A 101 -6.64 -26.25 -17.86
N ASP A 102 -6.73 -25.61 -19.05
CA ASP A 102 -5.59 -25.40 -19.97
C ASP A 102 -4.33 -24.75 -19.33
N ARG A 103 -4.50 -23.90 -18.33
CA ARG A 103 -3.41 -23.14 -17.70
C ARG A 103 -2.94 -23.71 -16.37
N VAL A 104 -3.58 -24.77 -15.90
CA VAL A 104 -3.15 -25.50 -14.70
C VAL A 104 -2.07 -26.50 -15.12
N ALA A 105 -0.94 -26.47 -14.43
CA ALA A 105 0.15 -27.41 -14.65
C ALA A 105 -0.02 -28.69 -13.82
N ASN A 106 -0.53 -28.51 -12.58
CA ASN A 106 -0.74 -29.61 -11.64
C ASN A 106 -1.68 -29.17 -10.52
N VAL A 107 -2.50 -30.10 -10.02
CA VAL A 107 -3.29 -29.95 -8.80
C VAL A 107 -2.88 -31.01 -7.81
N LEU A 108 -2.24 -30.62 -6.71
CA LEU A 108 -1.83 -31.52 -5.64
C LEU A 108 -2.85 -31.46 -4.51
N SER A 109 -3.46 -32.58 -4.17
CA SER A 109 -4.42 -32.72 -3.09
C SER A 109 -4.07 -33.89 -2.16
N MET A 110 -4.84 -34.08 -1.09
CA MET A 110 -4.71 -35.26 -0.25
C MET A 110 -4.94 -36.59 -1.01
N LEU A 111 -5.52 -36.55 -2.20
CA LEU A 111 -5.75 -37.73 -3.03
C LEU A 111 -4.51 -38.14 -3.84
N ASP A 112 -3.57 -37.24 -4.05
CA ASP A 112 -2.42 -37.38 -4.96
C ASP A 112 -1.11 -37.62 -4.23
N VAL A 113 -1.05 -37.28 -2.93
CA VAL A 113 0.16 -37.46 -2.13
C VAL A 113 0.37 -38.93 -1.77
N PRO A 114 1.61 -39.45 -1.88
CA PRO A 114 1.90 -40.84 -1.55
C PRO A 114 1.73 -41.12 -0.06
N LEU A 115 1.07 -42.25 0.25
CA LEU A 115 1.02 -42.76 1.63
C LEU A 115 2.29 -43.56 1.91
N LEU A 116 2.95 -43.22 2.97
CA LEU A 116 4.30 -43.72 3.27
C LEU A 116 4.28 -44.75 4.42
N ALA A 117 3.29 -44.61 5.33
CA ALA A 117 3.12 -45.47 6.50
C ALA A 117 1.82 -46.30 6.44
N SER A 118 0.97 -46.13 5.46
CA SER A 118 -0.38 -46.69 5.44
C SER A 118 -0.82 -47.20 4.03
N PRO A 119 -0.38 -48.38 3.58
CA PRO A 119 0.48 -49.39 4.23
C PRO A 119 1.94 -48.96 4.30
N SER A 120 2.72 -49.65 5.16
CA SER A 120 4.18 -49.42 5.25
C SER A 120 4.84 -49.71 3.90
N THR A 121 5.32 -48.67 3.23
CA THR A 121 5.87 -48.74 1.86
C THR A 121 7.40 -48.76 1.95
N SER A 122 8.07 -49.59 1.18
CA SER A 122 9.52 -49.58 1.03
C SER A 122 9.98 -48.51 0.02
N LEU A 123 11.22 -48.03 0.12
CA LEU A 123 11.82 -47.10 -0.84
C LEU A 123 11.71 -47.57 -2.30
N SER A 124 11.78 -48.87 -2.54
CA SER A 124 11.64 -49.47 -3.91
C SER A 124 10.20 -49.44 -4.42
N GLU A 125 9.22 -49.54 -3.52
CA GLU A 125 7.79 -49.47 -3.91
C GLU A 125 7.38 -48.06 -4.15
N LEU A 126 7.91 -47.08 -3.41
CA LEU A 126 7.73 -45.65 -3.65
C LEU A 126 8.19 -45.23 -5.05
N GLN A 127 9.21 -45.89 -5.60
CA GLN A 127 9.70 -45.61 -6.93
C GLN A 127 8.85 -46.25 -8.04
N SER A 128 8.21 -47.39 -7.77
CA SER A 128 7.51 -48.16 -8.79
C SER A 128 6.00 -47.95 -8.82
N ASP A 129 5.34 -47.84 -7.67
CA ASP A 129 3.88 -47.73 -7.55
C ASP A 129 3.50 -47.14 -6.18
N PRO A 130 3.64 -45.80 -5.99
CA PRO A 130 3.30 -45.14 -4.70
C PRO A 130 1.79 -45.24 -4.47
N LYS A 131 1.39 -45.82 -3.34
CA LYS A 131 -0.02 -45.89 -2.93
C LYS A 131 -0.54 -44.51 -2.52
N THR A 132 -1.76 -44.22 -2.96
CA THR A 132 -2.46 -42.97 -2.65
C THR A 132 -3.79 -43.28 -1.96
N LEU A 133 -4.46 -42.25 -1.42
CA LEU A 133 -5.76 -42.41 -0.76
C LEU A 133 -6.87 -42.93 -1.70
N THR A 134 -6.63 -42.91 -3.00
CA THR A 134 -7.59 -43.38 -4.03
C THR A 134 -7.51 -44.87 -4.30
N ASP A 135 -6.49 -45.58 -3.83
CA ASP A 135 -6.32 -47.00 -4.01
C ASP A 135 -7.29 -47.82 -3.16
N GLU A 136 -7.82 -48.91 -3.71
CA GLU A 136 -8.89 -49.71 -3.08
C GLU A 136 -8.43 -50.48 -1.82
N ASP A 137 -7.14 -50.75 -1.65
CA ASP A 137 -6.54 -51.48 -0.56
C ASP A 137 -6.01 -50.64 0.61
N VAL A 138 -6.24 -49.32 0.59
CA VAL A 138 -5.79 -48.38 1.60
C VAL A 138 -6.78 -48.30 2.78
N ASP A 139 -6.27 -48.50 3.99
CA ASP A 139 -7.01 -48.25 5.23
C ASP A 139 -7.09 -46.76 5.53
N ARG A 140 -8.27 -46.19 5.41
CA ARG A 140 -8.53 -44.75 5.58
C ARG A 140 -8.30 -44.24 6.99
N ASP A 141 -8.47 -45.08 8.02
CA ASP A 141 -8.20 -44.69 9.39
C ASP A 141 -6.68 -44.62 9.66
N LEU A 142 -5.89 -45.48 9.02
CA LEU A 142 -4.43 -45.41 9.04
C LEU A 142 -3.96 -44.16 8.22
N ALA A 143 -4.47 -43.98 7.03
CA ALA A 143 -4.15 -42.79 6.22
C ALA A 143 -4.50 -41.48 6.95
N ARG A 144 -5.66 -41.42 7.61
CA ARG A 144 -6.04 -40.26 8.42
C ARG A 144 -5.05 -40.00 9.56
N ARG A 145 -4.53 -41.04 10.19
CA ARG A 145 -3.49 -40.89 11.24
C ARG A 145 -2.17 -40.40 10.66
N GLU A 146 -1.79 -40.94 9.49
CA GLU A 146 -0.60 -40.51 8.79
C GLU A 146 -0.66 -39.04 8.45
N PHE A 147 -1.75 -38.53 7.83
CA PHE A 147 -1.92 -37.11 7.53
C PHE A 147 -1.81 -36.20 8.79
N LYS A 148 -2.23 -36.70 9.95
CA LYS A 148 -2.11 -35.97 11.22
C LYS A 148 -0.72 -35.95 11.82
N THR A 149 0.06 -37.00 11.59
CA THR A 149 1.34 -37.22 12.28
C THR A 149 2.56 -37.08 11.38
N SER A 150 2.38 -37.15 10.06
CA SER A 150 3.49 -37.01 9.11
C SER A 150 4.12 -35.61 9.23
N PRO A 151 5.44 -35.53 9.35
CA PRO A 151 6.13 -34.24 9.37
C PRO A 151 5.96 -33.42 8.07
N LEU A 152 5.62 -34.09 6.95
CA LEU A 152 5.39 -33.44 5.66
C LEU A 152 3.93 -32.97 5.48
N TYR A 153 2.94 -33.82 5.79
CA TYR A 153 1.54 -33.57 5.43
C TYR A 153 0.74 -32.80 6.49
N ARG A 154 1.12 -32.91 7.76
CA ARG A 154 0.47 -32.22 8.87
C ARG A 154 0.47 -30.69 8.64
N GLU A 155 -0.67 -30.06 8.73
CA GLU A 155 -0.84 -28.61 8.59
C GLU A 155 -0.38 -28.04 7.24
N LEU A 156 -0.15 -28.88 6.24
CA LEU A 156 0.11 -28.48 4.87
C LEU A 156 -1.03 -28.92 3.92
N VAL A 157 -1.41 -30.18 4.00
CA VAL A 157 -2.44 -30.79 3.15
C VAL A 157 -3.76 -30.92 3.90
N MET A 158 -3.71 -31.10 5.23
CA MET A 158 -4.89 -31.30 6.08
C MET A 158 -4.64 -30.67 7.45
N ASN A 159 -5.69 -30.12 8.06
CA ASN A 159 -5.65 -29.56 9.40
C ASN A 159 -5.61 -30.67 10.49
N LEU A 160 -5.27 -30.27 11.73
CA LEU A 160 -5.15 -31.19 12.85
C LEU A 160 -6.47 -31.88 13.25
N ASP A 161 -7.61 -31.23 13.01
CA ASP A 161 -8.94 -31.78 13.29
C ASP A 161 -9.40 -32.80 12.23
N ALA A 162 -8.76 -32.84 11.07
CA ALA A 162 -9.08 -33.67 9.92
C ALA A 162 -10.51 -33.43 9.38
N ASP A 163 -10.90 -32.17 9.34
CA ASP A 163 -12.16 -31.71 8.77
C ASP A 163 -11.98 -30.73 7.60
N THR A 164 -10.76 -30.22 7.41
CA THR A 164 -10.40 -29.30 6.34
C THR A 164 -9.15 -29.80 5.62
N THR A 165 -9.19 -29.78 4.28
CA THR A 165 -8.03 -30.09 3.43
C THR A 165 -7.70 -28.95 2.51
N ALA A 166 -6.45 -28.91 2.02
CA ALA A 166 -5.97 -27.99 1.00
C ALA A 166 -5.68 -28.71 -0.31
N MET A 167 -5.95 -28.04 -1.43
CA MET A 167 -5.43 -28.36 -2.76
C MET A 167 -4.51 -27.26 -3.22
N LEU A 168 -3.34 -27.65 -3.70
CA LEU A 168 -2.33 -26.72 -4.23
C LEU A 168 -2.44 -26.75 -5.75
N ILE A 169 -2.74 -25.63 -6.35
CA ILE A 169 -2.83 -25.47 -7.81
C ILE A 169 -1.59 -24.72 -8.27
N THR A 170 -0.82 -25.36 -9.15
CA THR A 170 0.32 -24.73 -9.82
C THR A 170 -0.09 -24.32 -11.21
N LEU A 171 0.05 -23.02 -11.51
CA LEU A 171 -0.19 -22.51 -12.87
C LEU A 171 1.02 -22.74 -13.76
N GLN A 172 0.77 -22.89 -15.07
CA GLN A 172 1.84 -23.05 -16.03
C GLN A 172 2.76 -21.82 -16.06
N PRO A 173 4.07 -21.98 -15.80
CA PRO A 173 5.01 -20.89 -15.80
C PRO A 173 5.21 -20.31 -17.19
N ASN A 174 5.39 -19.00 -17.28
CA ASN A 174 5.83 -18.37 -18.52
C ASN A 174 7.36 -18.32 -18.56
N GLU A 175 7.96 -19.22 -19.34
CA GLU A 175 9.42 -19.35 -19.46
C GLU A 175 10.08 -18.08 -19.99
N GLN A 176 9.42 -17.34 -20.88
CA GLN A 176 9.95 -16.08 -21.42
C GLN A 176 10.02 -15.00 -20.35
N ALA A 177 9.01 -14.91 -19.50
CA ALA A 177 9.01 -13.98 -18.37
C ALA A 177 10.07 -14.35 -17.33
N ARG A 178 10.23 -15.63 -17.01
CA ARG A 178 11.29 -16.12 -16.11
C ARG A 178 12.68 -15.78 -16.61
N GLU A 179 12.94 -15.99 -17.90
CA GLU A 179 14.24 -15.70 -18.49
C GLU A 179 14.53 -14.18 -18.46
N LEU A 180 13.57 -13.33 -18.83
CA LEU A 180 13.73 -11.88 -18.73
C LEU A 180 13.93 -11.42 -17.28
N LEU A 181 13.26 -12.05 -16.32
CA LEU A 181 13.43 -11.76 -14.91
C LEU A 181 14.84 -12.09 -14.44
N ARG A 182 15.38 -13.27 -14.81
CA ARG A 182 16.76 -13.65 -14.48
C ARG A 182 17.77 -12.68 -15.09
N GLN A 183 17.61 -12.31 -16.37
CA GLN A 183 18.51 -11.35 -17.05
C GLN A 183 18.47 -9.98 -16.38
N ARG A 184 17.28 -9.48 -16.05
CA ARG A 184 17.09 -8.22 -15.33
C ARG A 184 17.80 -8.24 -13.98
N ASP A 185 17.54 -9.26 -13.18
CA ASP A 185 18.05 -9.34 -11.82
C ASP A 185 19.58 -9.54 -11.81
N ALA A 186 20.14 -10.31 -12.73
CA ALA A 186 21.57 -10.42 -12.91
C ALA A 186 22.24 -9.07 -13.26
N LEU A 187 21.63 -8.30 -14.17
CA LEU A 187 22.13 -6.97 -14.52
C LEU A 187 21.98 -5.97 -13.37
N ARG A 188 20.92 -6.06 -12.58
CA ARG A 188 20.73 -5.21 -11.39
C ARG A 188 21.74 -5.53 -10.29
N VAL A 189 21.97 -6.80 -10.00
CA VAL A 189 23.03 -7.21 -9.06
C VAL A 189 24.39 -6.70 -9.51
N LYS A 190 24.73 -6.86 -10.78
CA LYS A 190 25.98 -6.34 -11.33
C LYS A 190 26.08 -4.82 -11.25
N ARG A 191 24.96 -4.09 -11.49
CA ARG A 191 24.92 -2.63 -11.33
C ARG A 191 25.32 -2.22 -9.91
N ASP A 192 24.78 -2.92 -8.93
CA ASP A 192 24.92 -2.55 -7.51
C ASP A 192 26.28 -3.00 -6.93
N GLU A 193 26.86 -4.11 -7.42
CA GLU A 193 28.17 -4.61 -6.98
C GLU A 193 29.37 -3.94 -7.68
N SER A 194 29.30 -3.74 -8.98
CA SER A 194 30.50 -3.32 -9.78
C SER A 194 30.22 -2.19 -10.77
N GLY A 195 28.98 -1.75 -10.90
CA GLY A 195 28.53 -0.81 -11.92
C GLY A 195 28.32 -1.49 -13.29
N LEU A 196 27.57 -0.81 -14.17
CA LEU A 196 27.30 -1.27 -15.53
C LEU A 196 28.12 -0.48 -16.55
N THR A 197 28.53 -1.14 -17.62
CA THR A 197 28.98 -0.48 -18.83
C THR A 197 27.79 0.17 -19.55
N GLU A 198 28.06 1.12 -20.46
CA GLU A 198 27.01 1.80 -21.24
C GLU A 198 26.15 0.80 -22.07
N GLN A 199 26.76 -0.28 -22.55
CA GLN A 199 26.05 -1.34 -23.27
C GLN A 199 25.14 -2.16 -22.34
N GLU A 200 25.60 -2.51 -21.16
CA GLU A 200 24.81 -3.24 -20.15
C GLU A 200 23.69 -2.39 -19.57
N ALA A 201 23.90 -1.08 -19.39
CA ALA A 201 22.85 -0.17 -18.98
C ALA A 201 21.72 -0.11 -20.04
N THR A 202 22.09 -0.04 -21.33
CA THR A 202 21.11 -0.07 -22.44
C THR A 202 20.40 -1.43 -22.53
N GLU A 203 21.12 -2.52 -22.24
CA GLU A 203 20.52 -3.86 -22.23
C GLU A 203 19.56 -4.01 -21.04
N LEU A 204 19.91 -3.51 -19.87
CA LEU A 204 18.99 -3.47 -18.70
C LEU A 204 17.69 -2.73 -19.03
N GLU A 205 17.79 -1.54 -19.63
CA GLU A 205 16.59 -0.79 -20.05
C GLU A 205 15.73 -1.59 -21.04
N ARG A 206 16.35 -2.30 -21.98
CA ARG A 206 15.66 -3.13 -22.96
C ARG A 206 14.99 -4.34 -22.32
N VAL A 207 15.67 -5.03 -21.41
CA VAL A 207 15.13 -6.18 -20.68
C VAL A 207 13.98 -5.75 -19.78
N GLU A 208 14.12 -4.65 -19.06
CA GLU A 208 13.07 -4.07 -18.23
C GLU A 208 11.83 -3.72 -19.04
N ALA A 209 11.99 -3.04 -20.18
CA ALA A 209 10.87 -2.69 -21.05
C ALA A 209 10.14 -3.92 -21.60
N ARG A 210 10.89 -4.98 -21.98
CA ARG A 210 10.31 -6.24 -22.44
C ARG A 210 9.58 -6.98 -21.31
N TYR A 211 10.21 -7.06 -20.14
CA TYR A 211 9.60 -7.71 -18.99
C TYR A 211 8.30 -7.02 -18.59
N GLU A 212 8.27 -5.69 -18.55
CA GLU A 212 7.07 -4.92 -18.23
C GLU A 212 5.93 -5.13 -19.24
N ALA A 213 6.27 -5.30 -20.52
CA ALA A 213 5.26 -5.61 -21.54
C ALA A 213 4.63 -7.00 -21.31
N ILE A 214 5.46 -8.03 -21.08
CA ILE A 214 5.00 -9.39 -20.79
C ILE A 214 4.26 -9.47 -19.45
N LYS A 215 4.73 -8.78 -18.42
CA LYS A 215 4.08 -8.71 -17.10
C LYS A 215 2.62 -8.25 -17.22
N THR A 216 2.36 -7.25 -18.06
CA THR A 216 1.00 -6.74 -18.27
C THR A 216 0.08 -7.78 -18.91
N GLU A 217 0.60 -8.56 -19.87
CA GLU A 217 -0.14 -9.62 -20.51
C GLU A 217 -0.38 -10.82 -19.57
N LEU A 218 0.65 -11.22 -18.84
CA LEU A 218 0.55 -12.28 -17.81
C LEU A 218 -0.46 -11.94 -16.74
N GLN A 219 -0.50 -10.69 -16.30
CA GLN A 219 -1.44 -10.23 -15.28
C GLN A 219 -2.88 -10.39 -15.77
N ALA A 220 -3.18 -9.99 -17.02
CA ALA A 220 -4.50 -10.17 -17.59
C ALA A 220 -4.86 -11.67 -17.77
N GLN A 221 -3.88 -12.52 -18.07
CA GLN A 221 -4.06 -13.97 -18.15
C GLN A 221 -4.34 -14.56 -16.76
N ASN A 222 -3.56 -14.20 -15.76
CA ASN A 222 -3.76 -14.65 -14.37
C ASN A 222 -5.12 -14.23 -13.81
N ASP A 223 -5.56 -12.99 -14.07
CA ASP A 223 -6.90 -12.52 -13.67
C ASP A 223 -7.99 -13.42 -14.28
N ALA A 224 -7.88 -13.76 -15.57
CA ALA A 224 -8.81 -14.65 -16.25
C ALA A 224 -8.76 -16.09 -15.72
N ASP A 225 -7.55 -16.63 -15.43
CA ASP A 225 -7.37 -17.96 -14.85
C ASP A 225 -8.03 -18.05 -13.46
N ILE A 226 -7.86 -17.03 -12.62
CA ILE A 226 -8.48 -16.97 -11.28
C ILE A 226 -10.00 -16.91 -11.37
N GLU A 227 -10.56 -16.13 -12.30
CA GLU A 227 -12.00 -16.06 -12.51
C GLU A 227 -12.55 -17.41 -13.01
N ASN A 228 -11.85 -18.09 -13.90
CA ASN A 228 -12.21 -19.42 -14.37
C ASN A 228 -12.16 -20.45 -13.24
N ILE A 229 -11.11 -20.45 -12.42
CA ILE A 229 -10.99 -21.31 -11.23
C ILE A 229 -12.16 -21.05 -10.27
N ARG A 230 -12.50 -19.80 -9.98
CA ARG A 230 -13.67 -19.45 -9.17
C ARG A 230 -14.97 -19.98 -9.76
N GLY A 231 -15.12 -19.94 -11.08
CA GLY A 231 -16.26 -20.49 -11.79
C GLY A 231 -16.42 -22.01 -11.59
N VAL A 232 -15.32 -22.75 -11.50
CA VAL A 232 -15.32 -24.17 -11.13
C VAL A 232 -15.68 -24.34 -9.65
N LEU A 233 -15.02 -23.62 -8.74
CA LEU A 233 -15.24 -23.72 -7.29
C LEU A 233 -16.70 -23.45 -6.90
N GLU A 234 -17.36 -22.50 -7.56
CA GLU A 234 -18.75 -22.13 -7.28
C GLU A 234 -19.73 -23.31 -7.44
N GLN A 235 -19.44 -24.24 -8.34
CA GLN A 235 -20.25 -25.44 -8.56
C GLN A 235 -20.23 -26.40 -7.36
N TYR A 236 -19.17 -26.34 -6.55
CA TYR A 236 -18.94 -27.21 -5.40
C TYR A 236 -19.28 -26.57 -4.05
N ARG A 237 -19.52 -25.25 -3.98
CA ARG A 237 -19.85 -24.51 -2.72
C ARG A 237 -21.14 -24.99 -2.04
N GLY A 238 -22.03 -25.61 -2.79
CA GLY A 238 -23.23 -26.21 -2.20
C GLY A 238 -22.94 -27.39 -1.27
N GLN A 239 -21.83 -28.08 -1.46
CA GLN A 239 -21.41 -29.31 -0.78
C GLN A 239 -20.32 -29.09 0.27
N ALA A 240 -19.51 -28.04 0.09
CA ALA A 240 -18.39 -27.70 0.97
C ALA A 240 -18.22 -26.18 1.11
N THR A 241 -17.62 -25.78 2.23
CA THR A 241 -17.08 -24.43 2.38
C THR A 241 -15.72 -24.40 1.70
N ILE A 242 -15.61 -23.58 0.63
CA ILE A 242 -14.42 -23.52 -0.23
C ILE A 242 -13.94 -22.08 -0.28
N HIS A 243 -12.66 -21.87 -0.03
CA HIS A 243 -11.99 -20.60 -0.22
C HIS A 243 -10.77 -20.76 -1.11
N LEU A 244 -10.57 -19.77 -1.98
CA LEU A 244 -9.35 -19.63 -2.76
C LEU A 244 -8.39 -18.72 -2.03
N GLY A 245 -7.10 -19.04 -2.04
CA GLY A 245 -6.00 -18.26 -1.46
C GLY A 245 -4.75 -18.33 -2.33
N GLY A 246 -3.69 -17.68 -1.89
CA GLY A 246 -2.40 -17.62 -2.59
C GLY A 246 -2.10 -16.25 -3.19
N VAL A 247 -0.82 -15.97 -3.38
CA VAL A 247 -0.33 -14.66 -3.84
C VAL A 247 -0.93 -14.23 -5.19
N PRO A 248 -1.07 -15.11 -6.20
CA PRO A 248 -1.68 -14.70 -7.48
C PRO A 248 -3.14 -14.23 -7.31
N MET A 249 -3.94 -14.91 -6.48
CA MET A 249 -5.32 -14.51 -6.20
C MET A 249 -5.39 -13.18 -5.46
N ILE A 250 -4.55 -12.99 -4.44
CA ILE A 250 -4.46 -11.74 -3.69
C ILE A 250 -4.18 -10.57 -4.64
N THR A 251 -3.23 -10.75 -5.56
CA THR A 251 -2.85 -9.72 -6.54
C THR A 251 -4.02 -9.38 -7.47
N ALA A 252 -4.75 -10.37 -7.97
CA ALA A 252 -5.92 -10.16 -8.82
C ALA A 252 -7.03 -9.40 -8.08
N ASP A 253 -7.38 -9.84 -6.86
CA ASP A 253 -8.41 -9.18 -6.05
C ASP A 253 -8.02 -7.74 -5.70
N MET A 254 -6.75 -7.48 -5.41
CA MET A 254 -6.27 -6.12 -5.14
C MET A 254 -6.43 -5.21 -6.36
N ILE A 255 -6.18 -5.71 -7.58
CA ILE A 255 -6.41 -4.96 -8.82
C ILE A 255 -7.89 -4.67 -9.01
N ASP A 256 -8.74 -5.65 -8.77
CA ASP A 256 -10.18 -5.46 -8.89
C ASP A 256 -10.71 -4.46 -7.84
N PHE A 257 -10.24 -4.51 -6.59
CA PHE A 257 -10.57 -3.51 -5.59
C PHE A 257 -10.13 -2.11 -6.01
N VAL A 258 -8.92 -1.96 -6.55
CA VAL A 258 -8.43 -0.66 -7.06
C VAL A 258 -9.30 -0.17 -8.23
N ARG A 259 -9.67 -1.05 -9.17
CA ARG A 259 -10.53 -0.73 -10.31
C ARG A 259 -11.93 -0.28 -9.86
N ASP A 260 -12.51 -1.02 -8.92
CA ASP A 260 -13.81 -0.72 -8.34
C ASP A 260 -13.79 0.57 -7.50
N ASP A 261 -12.72 0.81 -6.75
CA ASP A 261 -12.51 2.03 -5.99
C ASP A 261 -12.43 3.25 -6.92
N ILE A 262 -11.62 3.22 -7.98
CA ILE A 262 -11.52 4.31 -8.96
C ILE A 262 -12.88 4.61 -9.57
N ARG A 263 -13.65 3.58 -9.94
CA ARG A 263 -15.00 3.73 -10.52
C ARG A 263 -16.00 4.27 -9.51
N THR A 264 -16.07 3.66 -8.34
CA THR A 264 -17.01 4.02 -7.26
C THR A 264 -16.74 5.42 -6.74
N PHE A 265 -15.48 5.77 -6.50
CA PHE A 265 -15.11 7.09 -6.03
C PHE A 265 -15.27 8.14 -7.11
N GLY A 266 -14.86 7.83 -8.35
CA GLY A 266 -15.03 8.74 -9.48
C GLY A 266 -16.50 9.14 -9.68
N ILE A 267 -17.41 8.17 -9.67
CA ILE A 267 -18.86 8.40 -9.81
C ILE A 267 -19.42 9.03 -8.52
N GLY A 268 -19.10 8.46 -7.36
CA GLY A 268 -19.65 8.91 -6.07
C GLY A 268 -19.26 10.34 -5.73
N VAL A 269 -17.98 10.70 -5.86
CA VAL A 269 -17.50 12.06 -5.61
C VAL A 269 -18.08 13.03 -6.64
N SER A 270 -18.16 12.65 -7.92
CA SER A 270 -18.76 13.49 -8.96
C SER A 270 -20.23 13.75 -8.71
N ALA A 271 -21.02 12.73 -8.38
CA ALA A 271 -22.43 12.88 -8.02
C ALA A 271 -22.60 13.75 -6.77
N PHE A 272 -21.79 13.50 -5.76
CA PHE A 272 -21.77 14.31 -4.53
C PHE A 272 -21.47 15.79 -4.82
N ILE A 273 -20.46 16.08 -5.66
CA ILE A 273 -20.10 17.44 -6.09
C ILE A 273 -21.31 18.13 -6.72
N VAL A 274 -22.00 17.47 -7.63
CA VAL A 274 -23.18 18.04 -8.31
C VAL A 274 -24.29 18.36 -7.30
N VAL A 275 -24.62 17.42 -6.40
CA VAL A 275 -25.64 17.61 -5.36
C VAL A 275 -25.28 18.75 -4.43
N LEU A 276 -24.04 18.78 -3.94
CA LEU A 276 -23.59 19.80 -3.00
C LEU A 276 -23.58 21.20 -3.61
N LEU A 277 -23.10 21.33 -4.86
CA LEU A 277 -23.14 22.60 -5.59
C LEU A 277 -24.57 23.05 -5.86
N ALA A 278 -25.49 22.12 -6.19
CA ALA A 278 -26.90 22.42 -6.40
C ALA A 278 -27.55 22.97 -5.13
N ILE A 279 -27.27 22.35 -3.97
CA ILE A 279 -27.77 22.80 -2.67
C ILE A 279 -27.17 24.17 -2.28
N SER A 280 -25.84 24.34 -2.47
CA SER A 280 -25.08 25.50 -2.00
C SER A 280 -25.34 26.74 -2.86
N PHE A 281 -25.47 26.59 -4.17
CA PHE A 281 -25.51 27.74 -5.07
C PHE A 281 -26.84 27.93 -5.77
N GLN A 282 -27.70 26.92 -5.87
CA GLN A 282 -29.06 26.95 -6.43
C GLN A 282 -29.18 27.60 -7.81
N ALA A 283 -28.12 27.49 -8.60
CA ALA A 283 -28.08 28.02 -9.95
C ALA A 283 -27.29 27.10 -10.86
N VAL A 284 -27.89 26.67 -11.97
CA VAL A 284 -27.37 25.67 -12.92
C VAL A 284 -25.94 25.98 -13.37
N ARG A 285 -25.61 27.22 -13.67
CA ARG A 285 -24.27 27.61 -14.09
C ARG A 285 -23.19 27.33 -13.04
N TRP A 286 -23.54 27.49 -11.75
CA TRP A 286 -22.62 27.23 -10.62
C TRP A 286 -22.53 25.75 -10.22
N VAL A 287 -23.34 24.92 -10.86
CA VAL A 287 -23.22 23.46 -10.81
C VAL A 287 -22.43 22.95 -12.02
N LEU A 288 -22.85 23.32 -13.23
CA LEU A 288 -22.29 22.78 -14.47
C LEU A 288 -20.82 23.18 -14.70
N ILE A 289 -20.48 24.48 -14.54
CA ILE A 289 -19.11 24.94 -14.81
C ILE A 289 -18.09 24.30 -13.88
N PRO A 290 -18.26 24.32 -12.53
CA PRO A 290 -17.33 23.64 -11.64
C PRO A 290 -17.24 22.13 -11.88
N SER A 291 -18.38 21.44 -12.05
CA SER A 291 -18.40 20.00 -12.31
C SER A 291 -17.70 19.63 -13.62
N ALA A 292 -17.91 20.41 -14.68
CA ALA A 292 -17.23 20.19 -15.96
C ALA A 292 -15.71 20.39 -15.86
N ILE A 293 -15.24 21.39 -15.11
CA ILE A 293 -13.81 21.63 -14.90
C ILE A 293 -13.21 20.50 -14.05
N CYS A 294 -13.89 20.03 -13.00
CA CYS A 294 -13.48 18.89 -12.19
C CYS A 294 -13.33 17.63 -13.05
N GLY A 295 -14.35 17.30 -13.84
CA GLY A 295 -14.29 16.16 -14.76
C GLY A 295 -13.18 16.27 -15.81
N LEU A 296 -13.00 17.49 -16.37
CA LEU A 296 -11.92 17.77 -17.31
C LEU A 296 -10.54 17.48 -16.69
N VAL A 297 -10.28 17.99 -15.49
CA VAL A 297 -9.01 17.79 -14.79
C VAL A 297 -8.78 16.29 -14.50
N ALA A 298 -9.80 15.57 -14.06
CA ALA A 298 -9.70 14.13 -13.81
C ALA A 298 -9.34 13.35 -15.08
N VAL A 299 -10.04 13.60 -16.21
CA VAL A 299 -9.75 12.93 -17.49
C VAL A 299 -8.36 13.31 -18.01
N MET A 300 -7.97 14.56 -17.88
CA MET A 300 -6.63 15.01 -18.31
C MET A 300 -5.54 14.37 -17.48
N MET A 301 -5.77 14.16 -16.18
CA MET A 301 -4.79 13.46 -15.32
C MET A 301 -4.66 11.98 -15.68
N VAL A 302 -5.78 11.28 -15.90
CA VAL A 302 -5.76 9.88 -16.37
C VAL A 302 -5.02 9.77 -17.72
N GLY A 303 -5.31 10.68 -18.66
CA GLY A 303 -4.61 10.73 -19.93
C GLY A 303 -3.12 11.05 -19.81
N PHE A 304 -2.75 11.93 -18.89
CA PHE A 304 -1.35 12.23 -18.59
C PHE A 304 -0.59 11.01 -18.04
N LEU A 305 -1.20 10.28 -17.09
CA LEU A 305 -0.61 9.05 -16.54
C LEU A 305 -0.43 7.98 -17.63
N GLY A 306 -1.43 7.80 -18.50
CA GLY A 306 -1.34 6.89 -19.65
C GLY A 306 -0.28 7.31 -20.66
N ALA A 307 -0.12 8.62 -20.94
CA ALA A 307 0.90 9.13 -21.85
C ALA A 307 2.34 8.94 -21.32
N MET A 308 2.50 8.99 -20.00
CA MET A 308 3.80 8.80 -19.32
C MET A 308 4.11 7.33 -18.98
N ASP A 309 3.23 6.41 -19.35
CA ASP A 309 3.26 4.99 -18.91
C ASP A 309 3.42 4.85 -17.37
N TRP A 310 2.79 5.75 -16.65
CA TRP A 310 2.92 5.82 -15.20
C TRP A 310 1.81 5.01 -14.53
N ARG A 311 2.19 3.94 -13.88
CA ARG A 311 1.26 2.99 -13.29
C ARG A 311 0.68 3.50 -11.97
N VAL A 312 -0.60 3.23 -11.77
CA VAL A 312 -1.30 3.58 -10.54
C VAL A 312 -1.28 2.39 -9.60
N THR A 313 -0.69 2.58 -8.42
CA THR A 313 -0.64 1.59 -7.36
C THR A 313 -1.88 1.68 -6.46
N ILE A 314 -2.03 0.74 -5.53
CA ILE A 314 -3.10 0.75 -4.53
C ILE A 314 -3.10 2.06 -3.73
N VAL A 315 -1.93 2.57 -3.33
CA VAL A 315 -1.78 3.82 -2.58
C VAL A 315 -2.23 5.02 -3.42
N SER A 316 -1.85 5.03 -4.68
CA SER A 316 -2.18 6.13 -5.58
C SER A 316 -3.59 6.05 -6.19
N SER A 317 -4.34 4.98 -6.01
CA SER A 317 -5.71 4.79 -6.55
C SER A 317 -6.68 5.91 -6.18
N ASN A 318 -6.47 6.53 -5.03
CA ASN A 318 -7.31 7.62 -4.52
C ASN A 318 -7.08 8.97 -5.23
N PHE A 319 -6.13 9.05 -6.20
CA PHE A 319 -5.77 10.31 -6.87
C PHE A 319 -6.97 10.99 -7.54
N VAL A 320 -7.89 10.21 -8.14
CA VAL A 320 -9.08 10.76 -8.81
C VAL A 320 -9.94 11.54 -7.82
N SER A 321 -10.24 10.96 -6.66
CA SER A 321 -11.04 11.60 -5.61
C SER A 321 -10.36 12.87 -5.10
N LEU A 322 -9.06 12.80 -4.80
CA LEU A 322 -8.30 13.95 -4.36
C LEU A 322 -8.29 15.06 -5.42
N MET A 323 -8.09 14.72 -6.69
CA MET A 323 -8.09 15.68 -7.79
C MET A 323 -9.43 16.40 -7.93
N LEU A 324 -10.55 15.65 -7.85
CA LEU A 324 -11.89 16.23 -7.90
C LEU A 324 -12.12 17.19 -6.73
N ILE A 325 -11.75 16.77 -5.50
CA ILE A 325 -11.93 17.55 -4.27
C ILE A 325 -11.07 18.81 -4.28
N ILE A 326 -9.78 18.71 -4.63
CA ILE A 326 -8.86 19.86 -4.67
C ILE A 326 -9.29 20.85 -5.76
N THR A 327 -9.61 20.35 -6.94
CA THR A 327 -10.09 21.21 -8.06
C THR A 327 -11.36 21.96 -7.66
N LEU A 328 -12.31 21.26 -7.04
CA LEU A 328 -13.55 21.89 -6.58
C LEU A 328 -13.28 22.95 -5.51
N SER A 329 -12.39 22.70 -4.57
CA SER A 329 -11.99 23.67 -3.55
C SER A 329 -11.45 24.96 -4.16
N LEU A 330 -10.57 24.86 -5.18
CA LEU A 330 -10.06 26.02 -5.91
C LEU A 330 -11.18 26.81 -6.59
N ILE A 331 -12.10 26.12 -7.26
CA ILE A 331 -13.20 26.75 -8.01
C ILE A 331 -14.20 27.42 -7.07
N VAL A 332 -14.54 26.80 -5.94
CA VAL A 332 -15.51 27.36 -4.96
C VAL A 332 -15.06 28.73 -4.45
N HIS A 333 -13.77 28.91 -4.18
CA HIS A 333 -13.24 30.22 -3.80
C HIS A 333 -13.43 31.29 -4.88
N LEU A 334 -13.33 30.91 -6.16
CA LEU A 334 -13.60 31.83 -7.28
C LEU A 334 -15.10 32.13 -7.39
N VAL A 335 -15.97 31.11 -7.27
CA VAL A 335 -17.44 31.28 -7.33
C VAL A 335 -17.92 32.18 -6.20
N VAL A 336 -17.48 31.93 -4.95
CA VAL A 336 -17.87 32.74 -3.79
C VAL A 336 -17.43 34.19 -3.99
N ARG A 337 -16.21 34.44 -4.47
CA ARG A 337 -15.70 35.80 -4.70
C ARG A 337 -16.41 36.51 -5.84
N TYR A 338 -16.73 35.80 -6.93
CA TYR A 338 -17.50 36.36 -8.03
C TYR A 338 -18.89 36.80 -7.53
N ARG A 339 -19.59 35.98 -6.74
CA ARG A 339 -20.92 36.34 -6.21
C ARG A 339 -20.85 37.48 -5.19
N GLU A 340 -19.79 37.55 -4.38
CA GLU A 340 -19.56 38.67 -3.47
C GLU A 340 -19.39 40.00 -4.24
N LEU A 341 -18.57 40.02 -5.30
CA LEU A 341 -18.37 41.19 -6.15
C LEU A 341 -19.65 41.59 -6.89
N GLN A 342 -20.42 40.61 -7.36
CA GLN A 342 -21.73 40.84 -8.00
C GLN A 342 -22.74 41.49 -7.04
N ALA A 343 -22.72 41.06 -5.75
CA ALA A 343 -23.59 41.64 -4.73
C ALA A 343 -23.16 43.08 -4.34
N MET A 344 -21.84 43.35 -4.30
CA MET A 344 -21.28 44.68 -3.98
C MET A 344 -21.47 45.69 -5.10
N ALA A 345 -21.45 45.26 -6.36
CA ALA A 345 -21.56 46.11 -7.54
C ALA A 345 -22.61 45.55 -8.53
N PRO A 346 -23.91 45.79 -8.27
CA PRO A 346 -24.99 45.18 -9.05
C PRO A 346 -25.01 45.59 -10.55
N GLY A 347 -24.34 46.69 -10.91
CA GLY A 347 -24.23 47.18 -12.27
C GLY A 347 -22.93 46.85 -13.01
N ALA A 348 -22.03 46.11 -12.35
CA ALA A 348 -20.74 45.77 -12.94
C ALA A 348 -20.88 44.87 -14.17
N SER A 349 -20.06 45.14 -15.18
CA SER A 349 -20.02 44.30 -16.38
C SER A 349 -19.42 42.92 -16.06
N GLN A 350 -19.78 41.91 -16.89
CA GLN A 350 -19.22 40.57 -16.76
C GLN A 350 -17.69 40.54 -16.74
N ARG A 351 -17.08 41.41 -17.59
CA ARG A 351 -15.61 41.52 -17.65
C ARG A 351 -14.97 42.06 -16.36
N GLU A 352 -15.62 43.05 -15.76
CA GLU A 352 -15.17 43.60 -14.46
C GLU A 352 -15.29 42.60 -13.32
N LEU A 353 -16.39 41.84 -13.27
CA LEU A 353 -16.61 40.80 -12.30
C LEU A 353 -15.56 39.69 -12.41
N ILE A 354 -15.30 39.21 -13.64
CA ILE A 354 -14.27 38.17 -13.89
C ILE A 354 -12.90 38.69 -13.49
N ARG A 355 -12.52 39.89 -13.95
CA ARG A 355 -11.22 40.50 -13.67
C ARG A 355 -11.01 40.70 -12.15
N GLY A 356 -12.00 41.28 -11.47
CA GLY A 356 -11.97 41.54 -10.04
C GLY A 356 -11.87 40.23 -9.24
N THR A 357 -12.53 39.15 -9.72
CA THR A 357 -12.44 37.81 -9.10
C THR A 357 -11.03 37.24 -9.23
N VAL A 358 -10.48 37.25 -10.44
CA VAL A 358 -9.14 36.68 -10.69
C VAL A 358 -8.07 37.52 -9.98
N ASP A 359 -8.08 38.85 -10.10
CA ASP A 359 -7.09 39.72 -9.48
C ASP A 359 -7.05 39.57 -7.98
N SER A 360 -8.19 39.36 -7.31
CA SER A 360 -8.28 39.21 -5.87
C SER A 360 -7.90 37.81 -5.37
N LYS A 361 -8.05 36.77 -6.21
CA LYS A 361 -7.84 35.38 -5.80
C LYS A 361 -6.57 34.75 -6.33
N LEU A 362 -5.97 35.26 -7.42
CA LEU A 362 -4.78 34.66 -8.03
C LEU A 362 -3.60 34.55 -7.05
N THR A 363 -3.26 35.62 -6.36
CA THR A 363 -2.09 35.61 -5.45
C THR A 363 -2.28 34.65 -4.27
N PRO A 364 -3.37 34.69 -3.48
CA PRO A 364 -3.59 33.72 -2.41
C PRO A 364 -3.61 32.28 -2.95
N THR A 365 -4.27 32.02 -4.08
CA THR A 365 -4.36 30.68 -4.66
C THR A 365 -3.01 30.14 -5.14
N VAL A 366 -2.13 30.98 -5.72
CA VAL A 366 -0.76 30.56 -6.07
C VAL A 366 -0.01 30.07 -4.84
N TYR A 367 -0.07 30.80 -3.73
CA TYR A 367 0.58 30.38 -2.49
C TYR A 367 -0.04 29.10 -1.94
N THR A 368 -1.36 28.96 -2.02
CA THR A 368 -2.05 27.74 -1.61
C THR A 368 -1.61 26.52 -2.45
N VAL A 369 -1.55 26.69 -3.77
CA VAL A 369 -1.08 25.64 -4.68
C VAL A 369 0.38 25.28 -4.38
N LEU A 370 1.24 26.27 -4.17
CA LEU A 370 2.64 26.02 -3.82
C LEU A 370 2.79 25.28 -2.48
N THR A 371 1.98 25.62 -1.45
CA THR A 371 2.01 24.88 -0.17
C THR A 371 1.47 23.45 -0.32
N THR A 372 0.45 23.24 -1.14
CA THR A 372 -0.08 21.91 -1.42
C THR A 372 0.93 21.08 -2.24
N VAL A 373 1.57 21.68 -3.25
CA VAL A 373 2.67 21.06 -4.00
C VAL A 373 3.83 20.69 -3.07
N ALA A 374 4.25 21.60 -2.17
CA ALA A 374 5.32 21.31 -1.22
C ALA A 374 4.96 20.16 -0.26
N SER A 375 3.69 20.08 0.12
CA SER A 375 3.19 18.99 0.97
C SER A 375 3.23 17.64 0.25
N PHE A 376 2.74 17.54 -0.98
CA PHE A 376 2.84 16.30 -1.75
C PHE A 376 4.29 15.97 -2.14
N ALA A 377 5.10 16.99 -2.45
CA ALA A 377 6.53 16.82 -2.73
C ALA A 377 7.31 16.30 -1.52
N SER A 378 6.88 16.57 -0.28
CA SER A 378 7.51 16.02 0.91
C SER A 378 7.40 14.50 1.00
N LEU A 379 6.39 13.91 0.37
CA LEU A 379 6.24 12.46 0.28
C LEU A 379 7.33 11.81 -0.60
N MET A 380 7.99 12.58 -1.46
CA MET A 380 9.11 12.10 -2.29
C MET A 380 10.40 11.85 -1.48
N VAL A 381 10.43 12.28 -0.22
CA VAL A 381 11.55 12.02 0.70
C VAL A 381 11.36 10.69 1.46
N ALA A 382 10.21 10.05 1.31
CA ALA A 382 9.97 8.71 1.85
C ALA A 382 10.81 7.67 1.09
N ASP A 383 11.15 6.55 1.76
CA ASP A 383 11.89 5.45 1.13
C ASP A 383 10.97 4.45 0.40
N ILE A 384 9.66 4.68 0.39
CA ILE A 384 8.64 3.76 -0.09
C ILE A 384 8.12 4.23 -1.44
N ARG A 385 8.38 3.46 -2.50
CA ARG A 385 8.07 3.81 -3.89
C ARG A 385 6.61 4.23 -4.13
N PRO A 386 5.58 3.48 -3.69
CA PRO A 386 4.19 3.91 -3.87
C PRO A 386 3.85 5.27 -3.27
N VAL A 387 4.49 5.65 -2.15
CA VAL A 387 4.30 6.95 -1.50
C VAL A 387 4.98 8.06 -2.29
N ILE A 388 6.19 7.80 -2.81
CA ILE A 388 6.92 8.72 -3.70
C ILE A 388 6.11 8.99 -4.97
N ASP A 389 5.67 7.93 -5.65
CA ASP A 389 4.90 8.00 -6.88
C ASP A 389 3.57 8.75 -6.66
N PHE A 390 2.86 8.45 -5.57
CA PHE A 390 1.67 9.18 -5.20
C PHE A 390 1.93 10.67 -4.97
N GLY A 391 3.01 11.01 -4.26
CA GLY A 391 3.43 12.39 -4.05
C GLY A 391 3.66 13.14 -5.36
N LEU A 392 4.41 12.54 -6.28
CA LEU A 392 4.74 13.12 -7.58
C LEU A 392 3.51 13.24 -8.50
N MET A 393 2.65 12.20 -8.55
CA MET A 393 1.37 12.25 -9.26
C MET A 393 0.51 13.41 -8.77
N MET A 394 0.42 13.60 -7.46
CA MET A 394 -0.38 14.67 -6.87
C MET A 394 0.23 16.05 -7.12
N VAL A 395 1.54 16.20 -7.15
CA VAL A 395 2.22 17.44 -7.54
C VAL A 395 1.80 17.86 -8.97
N CYS A 396 1.92 16.93 -9.91
CA CYS A 396 1.49 17.16 -11.30
C CYS A 396 -0.02 17.50 -11.38
N GLY A 397 -0.83 16.75 -10.65
CA GLY A 397 -2.28 16.93 -10.62
C GLY A 397 -2.71 18.28 -10.05
N VAL A 398 -2.12 18.73 -8.95
CA VAL A 398 -2.43 20.04 -8.31
C VAL A 398 -2.05 21.19 -9.23
N ILE A 399 -0.91 21.10 -9.91
CA ILE A 399 -0.49 22.09 -10.93
C ILE A 399 -1.49 22.12 -12.08
N LEU A 400 -1.89 20.94 -12.58
CA LEU A 400 -2.90 20.81 -13.64
C LEU A 400 -4.25 21.41 -13.22
N ALA A 401 -4.72 21.10 -12.01
CA ALA A 401 -5.96 21.64 -11.45
C ALA A 401 -5.94 23.18 -11.36
N PHE A 402 -4.83 23.75 -10.91
CA PHE A 402 -4.66 25.19 -10.86
C PHE A 402 -4.72 25.83 -12.26
N LEU A 403 -3.93 25.30 -13.20
CA LEU A 403 -3.89 25.83 -14.57
C LEU A 403 -5.25 25.75 -15.24
N MET A 404 -5.92 24.59 -15.14
CA MET A 404 -7.25 24.41 -15.75
C MET A 404 -8.31 25.27 -15.07
N THR A 405 -8.29 25.42 -13.75
CA THR A 405 -9.22 26.27 -13.01
C THR A 405 -9.12 27.73 -13.47
N PHE A 406 -7.91 28.29 -13.50
CA PHE A 406 -7.72 29.69 -13.89
C PHE A 406 -7.85 29.94 -15.40
N LEU A 407 -7.71 28.90 -16.22
CA LEU A 407 -7.93 29.02 -17.67
C LEU A 407 -9.41 28.84 -18.03
N CYS A 408 -10.05 27.78 -17.53
CA CYS A 408 -11.39 27.39 -17.95
C CYS A 408 -12.50 28.17 -17.25
N PHE A 409 -12.35 28.47 -15.93
CA PHE A 409 -13.40 29.15 -15.17
C PHE A 409 -13.73 30.56 -15.74
N PRO A 410 -12.76 31.47 -15.93
CA PRO A 410 -13.03 32.75 -16.52
C PRO A 410 -13.42 32.66 -17.99
N ALA A 411 -12.85 31.71 -18.77
CA ALA A 411 -13.22 31.51 -20.18
C ALA A 411 -14.68 31.05 -20.33
N ALA A 412 -15.13 30.12 -19.52
CA ALA A 412 -16.50 29.62 -19.50
C ALA A 412 -17.53 30.68 -19.08
N LEU A 413 -17.15 31.60 -18.21
CA LEU A 413 -17.99 32.72 -17.79
C LEU A 413 -18.05 33.87 -18.78
N SER A 414 -17.03 34.05 -19.62
CA SER A 414 -16.91 35.19 -20.54
C SER A 414 -18.07 35.36 -21.54
N PRO A 415 -18.62 34.30 -22.18
CA PRO A 415 -19.77 34.39 -23.05
C PRO A 415 -21.11 34.56 -22.30
N LEU A 416 -21.13 34.31 -20.98
CA LEU A 416 -22.32 34.36 -20.16
C LEU A 416 -22.51 35.79 -19.60
N GLY A 417 -23.75 36.22 -19.43
CA GLY A 417 -24.06 37.51 -18.76
C GLY A 417 -23.84 37.38 -17.23
N PRO A 418 -23.88 38.53 -16.50
CA PRO A 418 -23.70 38.51 -15.03
C PRO A 418 -24.69 37.62 -14.28
N GLY A 419 -25.85 37.33 -14.92
CA GLY A 419 -26.89 36.46 -14.32
C GLY A 419 -27.72 37.14 -13.23
N SER A 420 -28.67 36.42 -12.69
CA SER A 420 -29.53 36.92 -11.58
C SER A 420 -28.71 37.15 -10.30
N GLN A 421 -29.09 38.16 -9.54
CA GLN A 421 -28.50 38.45 -8.24
C GLN A 421 -28.65 37.24 -7.29
N PRO A 422 -27.67 37.01 -6.41
CA PRO A 422 -27.78 35.96 -5.41
C PRO A 422 -29.02 36.20 -4.54
N ARG A 423 -29.87 35.15 -4.41
CA ARG A 423 -31.03 35.21 -3.49
C ARG A 423 -30.47 35.18 -2.06
N GLU A 424 -30.92 36.08 -1.19
CA GLU A 424 -30.59 36.03 0.25
C GLU A 424 -31.13 34.73 0.83
N MET A 425 -30.26 33.76 1.04
CA MET A 425 -30.59 32.57 1.79
C MET A 425 -30.41 32.80 3.30
N ARG A 426 -31.21 32.11 4.12
CA ARG A 426 -30.89 31.94 5.54
C ARG A 426 -29.51 31.31 5.67
N ASP A 427 -28.52 32.12 5.91
CA ASP A 427 -27.13 31.72 5.96
C ASP A 427 -26.83 31.08 7.32
N VAL A 428 -26.94 29.73 7.37
CA VAL A 428 -26.60 28.96 8.57
C VAL A 428 -25.14 29.18 8.92
N THR A 429 -24.27 29.36 7.91
CA THR A 429 -22.84 29.56 8.12
C THR A 429 -22.54 30.90 8.82
N ALA A 430 -23.35 31.93 8.58
CA ALA A 430 -23.21 33.23 9.26
C ALA A 430 -23.39 33.11 10.77
N ARG A 431 -24.34 32.27 11.22
CA ARG A 431 -24.55 32.03 12.67
C ARG A 431 -23.40 31.27 13.30
N ILE A 432 -22.90 30.25 12.60
CA ILE A 432 -21.75 29.45 13.09
C ILE A 432 -20.50 30.34 13.19
N ASN A 433 -20.19 31.09 12.13
CA ASN A 433 -19.04 32.00 12.11
C ASN A 433 -19.16 33.11 13.16
N ALA A 434 -20.35 33.68 13.37
CA ALA A 434 -20.59 34.65 14.44
C ALA A 434 -20.39 34.03 15.84
N GLY A 435 -20.78 32.76 16.02
CA GLY A 435 -20.51 31.99 17.24
C GLY A 435 -19.00 31.83 17.52
N PHE A 436 -18.21 31.46 16.51
CA PHE A 436 -16.76 31.37 16.64
C PHE A 436 -16.12 32.76 16.95
N ALA A 437 -16.55 33.79 16.24
CA ALA A 437 -16.06 35.15 16.54
C ALA A 437 -16.35 35.55 17.98
N TRP A 438 -17.58 35.33 18.48
CA TRP A 438 -17.96 35.56 19.84
C TRP A 438 -17.10 34.78 20.87
N LEU A 439 -16.86 33.48 20.54
CA LEU A 439 -16.05 32.61 21.40
C LEU A 439 -14.61 33.13 21.53
N VAL A 440 -13.99 33.55 20.41
CA VAL A 440 -12.64 34.16 20.39
C VAL A 440 -12.58 35.45 21.14
N GLU A 441 -13.61 36.26 21.12
CA GLU A 441 -13.64 37.55 21.81
C GLU A 441 -13.85 37.40 23.33
N ARG A 442 -14.80 36.55 23.74
CA ARG A 442 -15.28 36.50 25.14
C ARG A 442 -14.73 35.32 25.94
N GLN A 443 -14.35 34.22 25.33
CA GLN A 443 -13.99 32.95 26.02
C GLN A 443 -12.53 32.51 25.78
N LYS A 444 -11.60 33.46 25.78
CA LYS A 444 -10.19 33.21 25.50
C LYS A 444 -9.54 32.18 26.42
N ALA A 445 -9.84 32.24 27.74
CA ALA A 445 -9.28 31.28 28.70
C ALA A 445 -9.78 29.85 28.43
N LEU A 446 -11.08 29.69 28.10
CA LEU A 446 -11.66 28.42 27.75
C LEU A 446 -11.02 27.84 26.48
N LEU A 447 -10.79 28.68 25.46
CA LEU A 447 -10.14 28.25 24.21
C LEU A 447 -8.69 27.80 24.47
N TRP A 448 -7.91 28.52 25.27
CA TRP A 448 -6.57 28.09 25.61
C TRP A 448 -6.54 26.75 26.35
N LEU A 449 -7.47 26.55 27.28
CA LEU A 449 -7.61 25.31 28.02
C LEU A 449 -8.02 24.18 27.10
N LEU A 450 -9.00 24.40 26.19
CA LEU A 450 -9.48 23.43 25.23
C LEU A 450 -8.37 22.99 24.27
N PHE A 451 -7.66 23.94 23.65
CA PHE A 451 -6.57 23.59 22.72
C PHE A 451 -5.38 22.99 23.47
N GLY A 452 -5.09 23.41 24.71
CA GLY A 452 -4.10 22.75 25.54
C GLY A 452 -4.47 21.31 25.86
N ALA A 453 -5.74 21.03 26.16
CA ALA A 453 -6.25 19.66 26.36
C ALA A 453 -6.20 18.84 25.08
N ILE A 454 -6.59 19.41 23.93
CA ILE A 454 -6.49 18.74 22.62
C ILE A 454 -5.04 18.34 22.35
N VAL A 455 -4.09 19.23 22.52
CA VAL A 455 -2.67 18.94 22.30
C VAL A 455 -2.17 17.85 23.26
N ALA A 456 -2.55 17.91 24.54
CA ALA A 456 -2.15 16.89 25.52
C ALA A 456 -2.73 15.51 25.20
N VAL A 457 -4.02 15.43 24.84
CA VAL A 457 -4.69 14.18 24.44
C VAL A 457 -4.10 13.65 23.13
N SER A 458 -3.81 14.54 22.18
CA SER A 458 -3.17 14.16 20.91
C SER A 458 -1.77 13.60 21.14
N ALA A 459 -0.96 14.22 21.99
CA ALA A 459 0.37 13.73 22.33
C ALA A 459 0.31 12.35 23.03
N TRP A 460 -0.65 12.19 23.95
CA TRP A 460 -0.87 10.87 24.57
C TRP A 460 -1.34 9.83 23.55
N GLY A 461 -2.29 10.17 22.66
CA GLY A 461 -2.71 9.27 21.59
C GLY A 461 -1.58 8.89 20.64
N MET A 462 -0.74 9.86 20.24
CA MET A 462 0.42 9.59 19.40
C MET A 462 1.42 8.62 20.05
N SER A 463 1.56 8.62 21.37
CA SER A 463 2.42 7.64 22.07
C SER A 463 1.86 6.22 22.07
N GLN A 464 0.59 6.04 21.68
CA GLN A 464 -0.05 4.72 21.50
C GLN A 464 -0.03 4.24 20.05
N LEU A 465 0.50 5.03 19.11
CA LEU A 465 0.57 4.62 17.71
C LEU A 465 1.50 3.42 17.56
N THR A 466 0.99 2.40 16.87
CA THR A 466 1.74 1.22 16.49
C THR A 466 1.98 1.21 14.98
N VAL A 467 3.04 0.53 14.56
CA VAL A 467 3.38 0.32 13.14
C VAL A 467 3.13 -1.14 12.74
N GLU A 468 2.90 -1.99 13.74
CA GLU A 468 2.56 -3.40 13.55
C GLU A 468 1.20 -3.52 12.88
N ASN A 469 1.19 -4.00 11.63
CA ASN A 469 -0.04 -4.24 10.89
C ASN A 469 0.05 -5.58 10.15
N ARG A 470 -1.01 -6.36 10.24
CA ARG A 470 -1.10 -7.66 9.55
C ARG A 470 -1.69 -7.45 8.17
N PHE A 471 -1.11 -8.08 7.17
CA PHE A 471 -1.58 -7.93 5.79
C PHE A 471 -3.05 -8.32 5.62
N ILE A 472 -3.50 -9.36 6.31
CA ILE A 472 -4.90 -9.80 6.32
C ILE A 472 -5.86 -8.71 6.83
N ASP A 473 -5.43 -7.86 7.77
CA ASP A 473 -6.26 -6.79 8.33
C ASP A 473 -6.51 -5.64 7.36
N TYR A 474 -5.86 -5.61 6.21
CA TYR A 474 -6.16 -4.64 5.15
C TYR A 474 -7.52 -4.89 4.48
N PHE A 475 -8.07 -6.09 4.59
CA PHE A 475 -9.32 -6.46 3.94
C PHE A 475 -10.50 -6.47 4.90
N LYS A 476 -11.71 -6.23 4.38
CA LYS A 476 -12.94 -6.42 5.16
C LYS A 476 -13.17 -7.90 5.46
N GLN A 477 -13.76 -8.18 6.62
CA GLN A 477 -13.96 -9.56 7.11
C GLN A 477 -14.92 -10.42 6.26
N ASP A 478 -15.77 -9.78 5.48
CA ASP A 478 -16.72 -10.41 4.57
C ASP A 478 -16.15 -10.73 3.18
N THR A 479 -14.90 -10.32 2.89
CA THR A 479 -14.23 -10.63 1.62
C THR A 479 -13.70 -12.07 1.61
N GLU A 480 -13.70 -12.72 0.43
CA GLU A 480 -13.16 -14.07 0.26
C GLU A 480 -11.67 -14.14 0.64
N ILE A 481 -10.90 -13.12 0.24
CA ILE A 481 -9.48 -13.02 0.57
C ILE A 481 -9.23 -13.04 2.08
N PHE A 482 -10.03 -12.31 2.89
CA PHE A 482 -9.90 -12.33 4.35
C PHE A 482 -10.23 -13.70 4.93
N GLN A 483 -11.35 -14.31 4.48
CA GLN A 483 -11.80 -15.58 5.00
C GLN A 483 -10.85 -16.71 4.62
N GLY A 484 -10.41 -16.76 3.36
CA GLY A 484 -9.46 -17.76 2.86
C GLY A 484 -8.09 -17.65 3.54
N MET A 485 -7.52 -16.44 3.59
CA MET A 485 -6.24 -16.22 4.28
C MET A 485 -6.30 -16.60 5.75
N ARG A 486 -7.37 -16.24 6.46
CA ARG A 486 -7.54 -16.55 7.87
C ARG A 486 -7.65 -18.04 8.13
N LEU A 487 -8.33 -18.78 7.25
CA LEU A 487 -8.46 -20.22 7.36
C LEU A 487 -7.09 -20.89 7.13
N ILE A 488 -6.41 -20.53 6.04
CA ILE A 488 -5.07 -21.06 5.72
C ILE A 488 -4.10 -20.75 6.85
N ASP A 489 -4.11 -19.52 7.34
CA ASP A 489 -3.18 -19.07 8.37
C ASP A 489 -3.31 -19.83 9.70
N ARG A 490 -4.53 -20.14 10.11
CA ARG A 490 -4.79 -20.80 11.39
C ARG A 490 -4.75 -22.31 11.34
N GLU A 491 -5.16 -22.88 10.21
CA GLU A 491 -5.42 -24.31 10.12
C GLU A 491 -4.43 -25.06 9.24
N LEU A 492 -3.71 -24.32 8.38
CA LEU A 492 -2.77 -24.89 7.40
C LEU A 492 -1.33 -24.35 7.57
N GLY A 493 -0.94 -24.10 8.82
CA GLY A 493 0.45 -23.84 9.17
C GLY A 493 0.98 -22.44 8.87
N GLY A 494 0.12 -21.43 8.73
CA GLY A 494 0.54 -20.04 8.50
C GLY A 494 0.54 -19.61 7.04
N THR A 495 0.57 -18.30 6.82
CA THR A 495 0.50 -17.70 5.47
C THR A 495 1.73 -16.92 5.07
N THR A 496 2.57 -16.50 6.02
CA THR A 496 3.69 -15.61 5.72
C THR A 496 5.02 -16.34 5.79
N PRO A 497 5.74 -16.51 4.64
CA PRO A 497 6.97 -17.26 4.59
C PRO A 497 8.16 -16.48 5.17
N VAL A 498 9.01 -17.21 5.88
CA VAL A 498 10.33 -16.80 6.36
C VAL A 498 11.33 -17.90 6.04
N ASP A 499 12.43 -17.52 5.42
CA ASP A 499 13.53 -18.40 5.11
C ASP A 499 14.67 -18.18 6.12
N VAL A 500 15.09 -19.24 6.79
CA VAL A 500 16.34 -19.26 7.54
C VAL A 500 17.36 -20.00 6.68
N ILE A 501 18.45 -19.32 6.34
CA ILE A 501 19.47 -19.80 5.44
C ILE A 501 20.80 -19.82 6.20
N ILE A 502 21.45 -20.98 6.18
CA ILE A 502 22.71 -21.19 6.89
C ILE A 502 23.75 -21.69 5.90
N ASP A 503 24.81 -20.91 5.76
CA ASP A 503 25.97 -21.26 4.96
C ASP A 503 26.93 -22.18 5.76
N ALA A 504 27.62 -23.08 5.08
CA ALA A 504 28.71 -23.84 5.68
C ALA A 504 29.79 -22.91 6.25
N PRO A 505 30.46 -23.26 7.36
CA PRO A 505 31.56 -22.47 7.87
C PRO A 505 32.64 -22.33 6.80
N LYS A 506 33.17 -21.15 6.63
CA LYS A 506 34.36 -20.93 5.78
C LYS A 506 35.54 -21.58 6.48
N LEU A 507 36.04 -22.65 5.91
CA LEU A 507 37.33 -23.16 6.30
C LEU A 507 38.35 -22.05 6.03
N GLU A 508 38.91 -21.43 7.08
CA GLU A 508 40.14 -20.64 6.94
C GLU A 508 41.20 -21.59 6.39
N GLU A 509 41.70 -21.38 5.20
CA GLU A 509 42.92 -22.02 4.72
C GLU A 509 44.04 -21.57 5.68
N GLU A 510 44.29 -22.31 6.74
CA GLU A 510 45.51 -22.16 7.52
C GLU A 510 46.66 -22.52 6.59
N GLU A 511 47.37 -21.50 6.08
CA GLU A 511 48.67 -21.64 5.51
C GLU A 511 49.61 -22.14 6.63
N GLY A 512 49.82 -23.43 6.66
CA GLY A 512 50.98 -23.93 7.48
C GLY A 512 50.76 -25.28 8.19
N ASP A 513 51.37 -26.21 7.65
CA ASP A 513 52.03 -27.41 8.13
C ASP A 513 51.51 -28.76 7.62
N ASP A 514 52.18 -29.18 6.55
CA ASP A 514 52.25 -30.61 6.16
C ASP A 514 52.79 -31.47 7.29
N LEU A 515 51.91 -32.02 8.14
CA LEU A 515 52.30 -33.20 8.96
C LEU A 515 51.01 -33.89 9.49
N TYR A 516 50.81 -35.09 8.97
CA TYR A 516 49.76 -36.06 9.26
C TYR A 516 48.52 -36.04 8.38
N GLU A 517 48.71 -36.41 7.13
CA GLU A 517 47.66 -37.08 6.31
C GLU A 517 47.46 -38.49 6.94
N ASP A 518 46.37 -38.67 7.67
CA ASP A 518 45.85 -40.00 7.96
C ASP A 518 45.17 -40.54 6.70
N GLU A 519 45.91 -41.22 5.88
CA GLU A 519 45.57 -41.83 4.57
C GLU A 519 44.39 -42.85 4.62
N PHE A 520 43.74 -43.08 5.77
CA PHE A 520 42.71 -44.10 5.90
C PHE A 520 41.25 -43.60 5.97
N ASP A 521 41.00 -42.31 6.19
CA ASP A 521 39.64 -41.76 6.24
C ASP A 521 39.22 -41.08 4.92
N ASP A 522 40.17 -40.67 4.07
CA ASP A 522 39.91 -39.89 2.87
C ASP A 522 39.36 -40.70 1.69
N GLU A 523 39.66 -41.98 1.54
CA GLU A 523 39.23 -42.78 0.39
C GLU A 523 37.76 -43.20 0.48
N PHE A 524 37.19 -43.37 1.71
CA PHE A 524 35.77 -43.60 1.95
C PHE A 524 34.94 -42.32 2.03
N ALA A 525 35.50 -41.24 2.57
CA ALA A 525 34.88 -39.94 2.61
C ALA A 525 34.86 -39.32 1.20
N ALA A 526 35.87 -39.53 0.36
CA ALA A 526 35.97 -39.03 -0.99
C ALA A 526 34.98 -39.69 -1.96
N GLU A 527 34.68 -40.99 -1.79
CA GLU A 527 33.70 -41.70 -2.62
C GLU A 527 32.24 -41.46 -2.24
N ALA A 528 31.94 -41.22 -0.95
CA ALA A 528 30.57 -41.03 -0.45
C ALA A 528 30.22 -39.60 -0.16
N GLY A 529 31.17 -38.71 0.15
CA GLY A 529 30.91 -37.36 0.61
C GLY A 529 31.14 -36.24 -0.42
N ALA A 530 31.91 -36.52 -1.50
CA ALA A 530 32.24 -35.54 -2.52
C ALA A 530 31.05 -35.12 -3.43
N THR A 531 29.89 -35.74 -3.29
CA THR A 531 28.73 -35.48 -4.17
C THR A 531 27.58 -34.71 -3.53
N ALA A 532 27.57 -34.51 -2.19
CA ALA A 532 26.40 -33.94 -1.51
C ALA A 532 26.68 -32.75 -0.58
N GLY A 533 27.96 -32.34 -0.41
CA GLY A 533 28.36 -31.12 0.32
C GLY A 533 28.30 -31.22 1.86
N TYR A 534 28.61 -30.09 2.52
CA TYR A 534 28.80 -30.01 3.98
C TYR A 534 27.57 -30.44 4.79
N TRP A 535 26.35 -29.99 4.38
CA TRP A 535 25.13 -30.21 5.17
C TRP A 535 24.50 -31.58 4.99
N TYR A 536 24.88 -32.33 3.96
CA TYR A 536 24.28 -33.63 3.65
C TYR A 536 25.11 -34.78 4.19
N ASN A 537 25.35 -34.80 5.51
CA ASN A 537 26.01 -35.89 6.17
C ASN A 537 25.40 -36.15 7.57
N PRO A 538 25.60 -37.34 8.17
CA PRO A 538 24.96 -37.72 9.45
C PRO A 538 25.32 -36.77 10.61
N PHE A 539 26.54 -36.27 10.69
CA PHE A 539 26.98 -35.39 11.78
C PHE A 539 26.28 -34.04 11.74
N GLN A 540 26.18 -33.47 10.56
CA GLN A 540 25.49 -32.17 10.36
C GLN A 540 23.98 -32.34 10.50
N MET A 541 23.44 -33.51 10.15
CA MET A 541 22.03 -33.79 10.23
C MET A 541 21.47 -33.71 11.66
N GLU A 542 22.26 -34.07 12.70
CA GLU A 542 21.88 -33.87 14.09
C GLU A 542 21.66 -32.39 14.41
N GLN A 543 22.57 -31.53 13.93
CA GLN A 543 22.40 -30.07 14.05
C GLN A 543 21.21 -29.56 13.27
N VAL A 544 20.96 -30.05 12.06
CA VAL A 544 19.82 -29.70 11.23
C VAL A 544 18.51 -30.10 11.91
N HIS A 545 18.44 -31.27 12.53
CA HIS A 545 17.28 -31.70 13.33
C HIS A 545 17.05 -30.79 14.53
N ALA A 546 18.11 -30.45 15.25
CA ALA A 546 18.02 -29.60 16.44
C ALA A 546 17.57 -28.16 16.09
N ILE A 547 18.06 -27.60 14.98
CA ILE A 547 17.62 -26.30 14.47
C ILE A 547 16.15 -26.36 14.05
N HIS A 548 15.76 -27.40 13.31
CA HIS A 548 14.36 -27.59 12.89
C HIS A 548 13.41 -27.64 14.10
N ASP A 549 13.74 -28.45 15.14
CA ASP A 549 12.93 -28.58 16.36
C ASP A 549 12.85 -27.27 17.14
N TYR A 550 13.93 -26.49 17.14
CA TYR A 550 13.93 -25.16 17.74
C TYR A 550 12.98 -24.23 17.01
N LEU A 551 13.02 -24.23 15.68
CA LEU A 551 12.17 -23.38 14.83
C LEU A 551 10.69 -23.80 14.91
N ASP A 552 10.39 -25.11 14.88
CA ASP A 552 9.03 -25.64 15.00
C ASP A 552 8.43 -25.43 16.41
N GLY A 553 9.30 -25.29 17.42
CA GLY A 553 8.91 -25.01 18.80
C GLY A 553 8.63 -23.56 19.14
N LEU A 554 8.84 -22.62 18.24
CA LEU A 554 8.53 -21.20 18.47
C LEU A 554 7.02 -20.96 18.37
N PRO A 555 6.42 -20.17 19.27
CA PRO A 555 4.97 -19.97 19.32
C PRO A 555 4.41 -19.24 18.09
N GLU A 556 5.22 -18.48 17.38
CA GLU A 556 4.84 -17.72 16.20
C GLU A 556 4.91 -18.54 14.90
N THR A 557 5.60 -19.69 14.95
CA THR A 557 5.75 -20.58 13.79
C THR A 557 4.58 -21.54 13.69
N GLY A 558 4.03 -21.69 12.49
CA GLY A 558 3.00 -22.69 12.20
C GLY A 558 3.58 -23.94 11.59
N LYS A 559 4.30 -23.83 10.48
CA LYS A 559 4.91 -24.97 9.78
C LYS A 559 6.36 -24.68 9.45
N VAL A 560 7.23 -25.65 9.74
CA VAL A 560 8.64 -25.65 9.33
C VAL A 560 8.89 -26.81 8.38
N LEU A 561 9.47 -26.53 7.23
CA LEU A 561 9.95 -27.51 6.25
C LEU A 561 11.45 -27.36 6.08
N SER A 562 12.19 -28.45 6.05
CA SER A 562 13.64 -28.43 5.86
C SER A 562 14.15 -29.82 5.45
N LEU A 563 15.42 -29.94 5.22
CA LEU A 563 16.03 -31.25 5.00
C LEU A 563 15.77 -32.22 6.17
N SER A 564 15.60 -31.73 7.42
CA SER A 564 15.16 -32.53 8.58
C SER A 564 13.83 -33.24 8.33
N THR A 565 12.87 -32.55 7.70
CA THR A 565 11.55 -33.13 7.34
C THR A 565 11.72 -34.33 6.43
N THR A 566 12.55 -34.21 5.40
CA THR A 566 12.84 -35.28 4.44
C THR A 566 13.57 -36.47 5.10
N MET A 567 14.56 -36.18 5.93
CA MET A 567 15.31 -37.25 6.61
C MET A 567 14.46 -38.00 7.66
N ARG A 568 13.59 -37.31 8.39
CA ARG A 568 12.63 -37.96 9.29
C ARG A 568 11.63 -38.85 8.56
N LEU A 569 11.20 -38.38 7.39
CA LEU A 569 10.35 -39.18 6.51
C LEU A 569 11.08 -40.43 6.03
N ALA A 570 12.33 -40.31 5.58
CA ALA A 570 13.15 -41.40 5.14
C ALA A 570 13.44 -42.38 6.30
N ALA A 571 13.70 -41.88 7.51
CA ALA A 571 13.84 -42.73 8.72
C ALA A 571 12.55 -43.49 9.05
N GLN A 572 11.39 -42.87 8.90
CA GLN A 572 10.10 -43.52 9.10
C GLN A 572 9.89 -44.69 8.14
N ILE A 573 10.27 -44.51 6.87
CA ILE A 573 10.23 -45.56 5.84
C ILE A 573 11.25 -46.66 6.16
N ASN A 574 12.42 -46.30 6.71
CA ASN A 574 13.47 -47.25 7.15
C ASN A 574 13.18 -47.93 8.49
N GLY A 575 11.92 -48.08 8.86
CA GLY A 575 11.52 -48.76 10.10
C GLY A 575 11.82 -47.97 11.39
N GLY A 576 11.97 -46.66 11.32
CA GLY A 576 12.23 -45.74 12.43
C GLY A 576 13.72 -45.59 12.76
N GLN A 577 14.62 -46.12 11.92
CA GLN A 577 16.05 -45.97 12.08
C GLN A 577 16.57 -44.83 11.22
N GLU A 578 17.38 -43.94 11.78
CA GLU A 578 18.05 -42.89 11.03
C GLU A 578 18.96 -43.51 9.95
N LEU A 579 19.12 -42.79 8.84
CA LEU A 579 19.97 -43.21 7.75
C LEU A 579 21.45 -42.92 8.09
N ASP A 580 22.28 -43.94 7.92
CA ASP A 580 23.72 -43.78 7.94
C ASP A 580 24.24 -43.05 6.68
N GLY A 581 25.50 -42.69 6.65
CA GLY A 581 26.09 -41.93 5.53
C GLY A 581 25.99 -42.64 4.18
N PHE A 582 26.08 -43.98 4.18
CA PHE A 582 25.93 -44.75 2.97
C PHE A 582 24.47 -44.73 2.44
N ALA A 583 23.52 -44.96 3.34
CA ALA A 583 22.09 -44.91 2.98
C ALA A 583 21.68 -43.52 2.53
N MET A 584 22.21 -42.45 3.14
CA MET A 584 22.00 -41.04 2.67
C MET A 584 22.54 -40.85 1.26
N ALA A 585 23.78 -41.28 0.98
CA ALA A 585 24.39 -41.16 -0.35
C ALA A 585 23.62 -41.94 -1.42
N VAL A 586 23.18 -43.14 -1.10
CA VAL A 586 22.36 -43.98 -1.98
C VAL A 586 21.00 -43.29 -2.26
N MET A 587 20.37 -42.76 -1.22
CA MET A 587 19.10 -42.03 -1.35
C MET A 587 19.29 -40.81 -2.30
N TYR A 588 20.34 -40.03 -2.10
CA TYR A 588 20.62 -38.84 -2.93
C TYR A 588 20.79 -39.18 -4.40
N GLN A 589 21.48 -40.30 -4.72
CA GLN A 589 21.73 -40.75 -6.09
C GLN A 589 20.54 -41.46 -6.73
N MET A 590 19.74 -42.19 -5.95
CA MET A 590 18.66 -43.02 -6.45
C MET A 590 17.29 -42.34 -6.51
N LEU A 591 17.12 -41.18 -5.82
CA LEU A 591 15.86 -40.44 -5.87
C LEU A 591 15.60 -39.95 -7.29
N PRO A 592 14.39 -40.22 -7.87
CA PRO A 592 13.98 -39.65 -9.14
C PRO A 592 14.07 -38.10 -9.12
N PRO A 593 14.40 -37.46 -10.25
CA PRO A 593 14.55 -36.00 -10.32
C PRO A 593 13.33 -35.23 -9.77
N ASP A 594 12.12 -35.72 -10.05
CA ASP A 594 10.88 -35.08 -9.58
C ASP A 594 10.74 -35.12 -8.04
N LEU A 595 11.10 -36.25 -7.43
CA LEU A 595 11.09 -36.39 -5.97
C LEU A 595 12.25 -35.63 -5.33
N LYS A 596 13.42 -35.59 -5.94
CA LYS A 596 14.56 -34.81 -5.50
C LYS A 596 14.23 -33.31 -5.50
N GLY A 597 13.61 -32.84 -6.60
CA GLY A 597 13.12 -31.47 -6.75
C GLY A 597 12.04 -31.05 -5.73
N THR A 598 11.37 -32.03 -5.08
CA THR A 598 10.36 -31.74 -4.04
C THR A 598 10.92 -31.90 -2.62
N LEU A 599 11.80 -32.89 -2.39
CA LEU A 599 12.19 -33.30 -1.05
C LEU A 599 13.58 -32.78 -0.63
N ILE A 600 14.50 -32.50 -1.55
CA ILE A 600 15.88 -32.11 -1.25
C ILE A 600 16.21 -30.72 -1.78
N ASP A 601 16.01 -30.48 -3.08
CA ASP A 601 16.46 -29.26 -3.76
C ASP A 601 15.85 -27.97 -3.19
N PRO A 602 14.63 -27.94 -2.61
CA PRO A 602 14.11 -26.74 -1.95
C PRO A 602 14.84 -26.36 -0.66
N PHE A 603 15.61 -27.30 -0.07
CA PHE A 603 16.23 -27.13 1.25
C PHE A 603 17.75 -27.17 1.23
N LEU A 604 18.36 -27.71 0.18
CA LEU A 604 19.80 -27.88 0.04
C LEU A 604 20.28 -27.29 -1.28
N SER A 605 21.35 -26.50 -1.23
CA SER A 605 21.97 -25.98 -2.46
C SER A 605 22.64 -27.08 -3.29
N ASP A 606 22.82 -26.86 -4.59
CA ASP A 606 23.42 -27.84 -5.51
C ASP A 606 24.84 -28.28 -5.09
N ASP A 607 25.56 -27.40 -4.44
CA ASP A 607 26.89 -27.65 -3.87
C ASP A 607 26.86 -28.21 -2.43
N GLY A 608 25.68 -28.36 -1.84
CA GLY A 608 25.45 -28.84 -0.49
C GLY A 608 26.03 -27.98 0.64
N ASN A 609 26.50 -26.75 0.33
CA ASN A 609 27.14 -25.86 1.30
C ASN A 609 26.18 -24.83 1.91
N GLN A 610 24.95 -24.79 1.48
CA GLN A 610 23.92 -23.91 2.03
C GLN A 610 22.65 -24.72 2.29
N ILE A 611 22.08 -24.55 3.49
CA ILE A 611 20.82 -25.17 3.89
C ILE A 611 19.75 -24.10 4.12
N ARG A 612 18.51 -24.40 3.71
CA ARG A 612 17.33 -23.54 3.86
C ARG A 612 16.31 -24.24 4.75
N PHE A 613 15.78 -23.49 5.72
CA PHE A 613 14.59 -23.83 6.48
C PHE A 613 13.46 -22.90 6.00
N ASP A 614 12.43 -23.48 5.46
CA ASP A 614 11.22 -22.79 5.03
C ASP A 614 10.21 -22.78 6.17
N ILE A 615 9.91 -21.61 6.70
CA ILE A 615 9.07 -21.38 7.87
C ILE A 615 7.83 -20.62 7.44
N ARG A 616 6.67 -21.09 7.79
CA ARG A 616 5.43 -20.35 7.68
C ARG A 616 5.04 -19.79 9.04
N VAL A 617 4.90 -18.48 9.12
CA VAL A 617 4.52 -17.77 10.34
C VAL A 617 3.01 -17.54 10.34
N VAL A 618 2.40 -17.72 11.53
CA VAL A 618 0.97 -17.45 11.76
C VAL A 618 0.76 -15.94 11.87
N ASP A 619 0.53 -15.29 10.75
CA ASP A 619 0.42 -13.82 10.64
C ASP A 619 -0.80 -13.26 11.38
N SER A 620 -1.85 -14.06 11.57
CA SER A 620 -3.07 -13.66 12.28
C SER A 620 -2.95 -13.68 13.82
N ASP A 621 -1.83 -14.13 14.40
CA ASP A 621 -1.63 -14.09 15.84
C ASP A 621 -1.59 -12.62 16.34
N PRO A 622 -2.47 -12.23 17.27
CA PRO A 622 -2.47 -10.87 17.83
C PRO A 622 -1.20 -10.51 18.61
N ASN A 623 -0.44 -11.51 19.06
CA ASN A 623 0.77 -11.32 19.85
C ASN A 623 2.03 -11.20 18.99
N LEU A 624 1.98 -11.54 17.72
CA LEU A 624 3.11 -11.47 16.81
C LEU A 624 3.67 -10.03 16.72
N ARG A 625 4.91 -9.88 17.18
CA ARG A 625 5.73 -8.68 17.04
C ARG A 625 6.85 -8.97 16.04
N ARG A 626 6.62 -8.66 14.77
CA ARG A 626 7.50 -9.08 13.66
C ARG A 626 8.95 -8.68 13.84
N ASP A 627 9.21 -7.43 14.18
CA ASP A 627 10.57 -6.95 14.42
C ASP A 627 11.26 -7.67 15.58
N GLN A 628 10.52 -7.87 16.66
CA GLN A 628 11.04 -8.59 17.82
C GLN A 628 11.25 -10.07 17.50
N PHE A 629 10.28 -10.72 16.85
CA PHE A 629 10.38 -12.12 16.43
C PHE A 629 11.61 -12.36 15.56
N LEU A 630 11.85 -11.53 14.54
CA LEU A 630 13.02 -11.66 13.65
C LEU A 630 14.34 -11.47 14.39
N LYS A 631 14.40 -10.57 15.38
CA LYS A 631 15.58 -10.37 16.22
C LYS A 631 15.80 -11.54 17.15
N ASP A 632 14.75 -12.04 17.82
CA ASP A 632 14.81 -13.17 18.74
C ASP A 632 15.14 -14.46 17.99
N LEU A 633 14.58 -14.66 16.79
CA LEU A 633 14.91 -15.76 15.90
C LEU A 633 16.41 -15.78 15.54
N ARG A 634 16.94 -14.64 15.10
CA ARG A 634 18.35 -14.53 14.71
C ARG A 634 19.28 -14.72 15.91
N SER A 635 19.03 -14.03 17.03
CA SER A 635 19.86 -14.14 18.22
C SER A 635 19.78 -15.53 18.84
N GLY A 636 18.59 -16.14 18.90
CA GLY A 636 18.40 -17.47 19.43
C GLY A 636 19.14 -18.56 18.63
N LEU A 637 19.15 -18.46 17.30
CA LEU A 637 19.90 -19.37 16.43
C LEU A 637 21.42 -19.22 16.63
N ILE A 638 21.92 -17.99 16.69
CA ILE A 638 23.35 -17.72 16.91
C ILE A 638 23.80 -18.25 18.28
N GLU A 639 23.07 -17.93 19.36
CA GLU A 639 23.47 -18.28 20.72
C GLU A 639 23.33 -19.79 21.00
N LYS A 640 22.27 -20.44 20.50
CA LYS A 640 21.97 -21.82 20.82
C LYS A 640 22.79 -22.82 20.00
N PHE A 641 23.14 -22.49 18.77
CA PHE A 641 23.80 -23.39 17.84
C PHE A 641 25.24 -22.95 17.50
N ASP A 642 25.77 -21.93 18.19
CA ASP A 642 27.12 -21.38 18.01
C ASP A 642 27.46 -21.01 16.57
N LEU A 643 26.45 -20.42 15.87
CA LEU A 643 26.60 -19.99 14.49
C LEU A 643 27.30 -18.63 14.41
N GLN A 644 28.19 -18.47 13.45
CA GLN A 644 28.77 -17.16 13.17
C GLN A 644 27.69 -16.25 12.56
N PRO A 645 27.63 -14.94 12.92
CA PRO A 645 26.64 -14.00 12.39
C PRO A 645 26.59 -13.92 10.85
N GLU A 646 27.74 -14.17 10.19
CA GLU A 646 27.92 -14.15 8.74
C GLU A 646 27.37 -15.40 8.04
N GLN A 647 27.26 -16.52 8.76
CA GLN A 647 26.73 -17.79 8.25
C GLN A 647 25.19 -17.77 8.20
N LEU A 648 24.56 -16.95 9.04
CA LEU A 648 23.11 -16.95 9.23
C LEU A 648 22.48 -15.73 8.51
N ARG A 649 21.59 -16.01 7.57
CA ARG A 649 20.72 -15.00 6.96
C ARG A 649 19.25 -15.41 7.12
N VAL A 650 18.44 -14.42 7.47
CA VAL A 650 16.98 -14.56 7.51
C VAL A 650 16.41 -13.75 6.36
N SER A 651 15.56 -14.37 5.57
CA SER A 651 14.94 -13.78 4.37
C SER A 651 13.45 -14.11 4.32
N GLY A 652 12.78 -13.75 3.26
CA GLY A 652 11.37 -14.06 3.07
C GLY A 652 10.48 -12.83 3.13
N MET A 653 9.20 -13.04 2.82
CA MET A 653 8.23 -11.94 2.71
C MET A 653 8.02 -11.23 4.05
N LEU A 654 8.10 -11.94 5.19
CA LEU A 654 7.98 -11.33 6.51
C LEU A 654 9.08 -10.29 6.77
N VAL A 655 10.33 -10.58 6.36
CA VAL A 655 11.47 -9.67 6.51
C VAL A 655 11.23 -8.41 5.68
N LEU A 656 10.88 -8.58 4.41
CA LEU A 656 10.60 -7.46 3.51
C LEU A 656 9.46 -6.59 4.02
N TYR A 657 8.39 -7.22 4.49
CA TYR A 657 7.25 -6.52 5.06
C TYR A 657 7.62 -5.75 6.34
N ASN A 658 8.44 -6.38 7.22
CA ASN A 658 8.96 -5.71 8.41
C ASN A 658 9.82 -4.49 8.04
N ASN A 659 10.71 -4.60 7.04
CA ASN A 659 11.56 -3.49 6.60
C ASN A 659 10.70 -2.32 6.10
N VAL A 660 9.64 -2.60 5.33
CA VAL A 660 8.67 -1.58 4.91
C VAL A 660 8.01 -0.91 6.12
N MET A 661 7.59 -1.68 7.12
CA MET A 661 6.96 -1.15 8.33
C MET A 661 7.91 -0.26 9.14
N GLN A 662 9.18 -0.67 9.30
CA GLN A 662 10.19 0.14 9.99
C GLN A 662 10.51 1.43 9.22
N SER A 663 10.59 1.34 7.89
CA SER A 663 10.78 2.49 7.02
C SER A 663 9.61 3.48 7.08
N LEU A 664 8.36 2.99 7.21
CA LEU A 664 7.18 3.84 7.41
C LEU A 664 7.33 4.75 8.62
N TYR A 665 7.82 4.22 9.73
CA TYR A 665 7.99 4.99 10.96
C TYR A 665 9.02 6.10 10.80
N SER A 666 10.19 5.81 10.24
CA SER A 666 11.24 6.80 10.02
C SER A 666 10.83 7.86 8.98
N SER A 667 10.21 7.41 7.89
CA SER A 667 9.71 8.29 6.81
C SER A 667 8.60 9.22 7.28
N GLN A 668 7.76 8.82 8.25
CA GLN A 668 6.72 9.69 8.83
C GLN A 668 7.32 10.95 9.46
N PHE A 669 8.35 10.80 10.29
CA PHE A 669 8.99 11.96 10.95
C PHE A 669 9.72 12.83 9.94
N THR A 670 10.46 12.24 9.02
CA THR A 670 11.19 12.98 7.99
C THR A 670 10.24 13.77 7.09
N THR A 671 9.17 13.15 6.62
CA THR A 671 8.14 13.79 5.79
C THR A 671 7.46 14.95 6.53
N LEU A 672 7.08 14.75 7.80
CA LEU A 672 6.47 15.80 8.63
C LEU A 672 7.41 16.97 8.85
N PHE A 673 8.69 16.71 9.09
CA PHE A 673 9.68 17.75 9.28
C PHE A 673 9.89 18.58 8.01
N VAL A 674 10.00 17.91 6.87
CA VAL A 674 10.17 18.56 5.55
C VAL A 674 8.94 19.41 5.19
N VAL A 675 7.72 18.87 5.34
CA VAL A 675 6.50 19.62 5.03
C VAL A 675 6.33 20.82 5.96
N PHE A 676 6.61 20.64 7.26
CA PHE A 676 6.56 21.72 8.23
C PHE A 676 7.53 22.86 7.89
N GLY A 677 8.78 22.52 7.59
CA GLY A 677 9.82 23.47 7.19
C GLY A 677 9.46 24.21 5.90
N ALA A 678 8.98 23.48 4.89
CA ALA A 678 8.58 24.04 3.61
C ALA A 678 7.41 25.04 3.76
N ILE A 679 6.38 24.67 4.51
CA ILE A 679 5.22 25.53 4.74
C ILE A 679 5.59 26.76 5.58
N MET A 680 6.40 26.58 6.62
CA MET A 680 6.88 27.71 7.43
C MET A 680 7.69 28.70 6.58
N PHE A 681 8.53 28.18 5.67
CA PHE A 681 9.26 29.01 4.71
C PHE A 681 8.32 29.75 3.75
N MET A 682 7.28 29.08 3.24
CA MET A 682 6.26 29.69 2.37
C MET A 682 5.48 30.80 3.08
N PHE A 683 5.08 30.60 4.35
CA PHE A 683 4.46 31.67 5.15
C PHE A 683 5.41 32.85 5.37
N PHE A 684 6.70 32.54 5.61
CA PHE A 684 7.72 33.60 5.73
C PHE A 684 7.83 34.42 4.43
N LEU A 685 7.86 33.78 3.28
CA LEU A 685 7.90 34.48 2.00
C LEU A 685 6.64 35.32 1.76
N LEU A 686 5.45 34.78 2.09
CA LEU A 686 4.17 35.45 1.88
C LEU A 686 4.00 36.69 2.76
N PHE A 687 4.28 36.55 4.06
CA PHE A 687 4.03 37.61 5.05
C PHE A 687 5.28 38.41 5.44
N ARG A 688 6.47 37.94 5.02
CA ARG A 688 7.79 38.49 5.37
C ARG A 688 7.98 38.69 6.89
N SER A 689 7.45 37.73 7.66
CA SER A 689 7.45 37.77 9.11
C SER A 689 7.56 36.36 9.68
N LEU A 690 8.64 36.08 10.39
CA LEU A 690 8.82 34.77 11.05
C LEU A 690 7.73 34.53 12.12
N LYS A 691 7.32 35.58 12.80
CA LYS A 691 6.22 35.52 13.77
C LYS A 691 4.91 35.06 13.12
N MET A 692 4.62 35.54 11.90
CA MET A 692 3.44 35.12 11.15
C MET A 692 3.58 33.71 10.59
N ALA A 693 4.79 33.32 10.20
CA ALA A 693 5.07 31.97 9.74
C ALA A 693 4.75 30.94 10.84
N VAL A 694 5.23 31.16 12.07
CA VAL A 694 4.94 30.28 13.20
C VAL A 694 3.44 30.28 13.53
N ILE A 695 2.80 31.44 13.62
CA ILE A 695 1.36 31.57 13.93
C ILE A 695 0.52 30.82 12.85
N GLY A 696 0.90 30.96 11.58
CA GLY A 696 0.14 30.38 10.46
C GLY A 696 0.20 28.86 10.39
N VAL A 697 1.28 28.25 10.84
CA VAL A 697 1.41 26.77 10.79
C VAL A 697 0.73 26.08 11.98
N MET A 698 0.57 26.78 13.13
CA MET A 698 0.02 26.18 14.35
C MET A 698 -1.36 25.51 14.20
N PRO A 699 -2.35 26.10 13.51
CA PRO A 699 -3.65 25.47 13.38
C PRO A 699 -3.62 24.12 12.67
N THR A 700 -2.83 24.03 11.61
CA THR A 700 -2.70 22.79 10.81
C THR A 700 -1.86 21.74 11.52
N LEU A 701 -0.86 22.16 12.28
CA LEU A 701 -0.09 21.24 13.13
C LEU A 701 -0.98 20.61 14.22
N VAL A 702 -1.82 21.42 14.88
CA VAL A 702 -2.79 20.91 15.88
C VAL A 702 -3.77 19.95 15.22
N ALA A 703 -4.26 20.23 14.01
CA ALA A 703 -5.16 19.35 13.30
C ALA A 703 -4.49 18.00 12.93
N ALA A 704 -3.28 18.04 12.41
CA ALA A 704 -2.52 16.82 12.07
C ALA A 704 -2.22 15.99 13.33
N ALA A 705 -1.76 16.63 14.41
CA ALA A 705 -1.52 15.96 15.69
C ALA A 705 -2.81 15.36 16.28
N SER A 706 -3.95 16.07 16.13
CA SER A 706 -5.24 15.55 16.61
C SER A 706 -5.68 14.28 15.90
N VAL A 707 -5.43 14.19 14.61
CA VAL A 707 -5.77 12.98 13.82
C VAL A 707 -4.84 11.83 14.14
N LEU A 708 -3.53 12.06 14.19
CA LEU A 708 -2.57 11.02 14.60
C LEU A 708 -2.85 10.54 16.03
N GLY A 709 -3.15 11.47 16.93
CA GLY A 709 -3.55 11.12 18.29
C GLY A 709 -4.84 10.31 18.35
N LEU A 710 -5.83 10.67 17.53
CA LEU A 710 -7.09 9.93 17.43
C LEU A 710 -6.87 8.50 16.90
N MET A 711 -6.01 8.33 15.89
CA MET A 711 -5.64 7.01 15.38
C MET A 711 -5.02 6.16 16.49
N GLY A 712 -4.04 6.70 17.23
CA GLY A 712 -3.40 5.96 18.33
C GLY A 712 -4.39 5.58 19.43
N LEU A 713 -5.31 6.49 19.83
CA LEU A 713 -6.35 6.18 20.82
C LEU A 713 -7.36 5.13 20.36
N MET A 714 -7.59 5.01 19.06
CA MET A 714 -8.47 4.00 18.47
C MET A 714 -7.73 2.69 18.17
N GLY A 715 -6.43 2.60 18.43
CA GLY A 715 -5.62 1.42 18.11
C GLY A 715 -5.46 1.18 16.60
N ILE A 716 -5.56 2.22 15.78
CA ILE A 716 -5.39 2.12 14.32
C ILE A 716 -3.92 2.35 14.01
N PRO A 717 -3.24 1.33 13.43
CA PRO A 717 -1.81 1.41 13.16
C PRO A 717 -1.50 2.37 12.01
N LEU A 718 -0.23 2.80 11.95
CA LEU A 718 0.30 3.45 10.77
C LEU A 718 0.54 2.40 9.68
N ASP A 719 -0.01 2.67 8.49
CA ASP A 719 0.20 1.88 7.28
C ASP A 719 0.64 2.78 6.11
N ILE A 720 0.89 2.19 4.95
CA ILE A 720 1.38 2.88 3.74
C ILE A 720 0.44 4.01 3.29
N MET A 721 -0.86 3.92 3.57
CA MET A 721 -1.81 4.97 3.22
C MET A 721 -1.97 6.01 4.33
N THR A 722 -2.08 5.57 5.58
CA THR A 722 -2.33 6.45 6.72
C THR A 722 -1.14 7.37 7.01
N ILE A 723 0.09 6.95 6.64
CA ILE A 723 1.29 7.82 6.73
C ILE A 723 1.12 9.14 5.96
N THR A 724 0.40 9.12 4.86
CA THR A 724 0.20 10.30 4.02
C THR A 724 -0.80 11.30 4.60
N ILE A 725 -1.67 10.86 5.54
CA ILE A 725 -2.75 11.68 6.13
C ILE A 725 -2.21 12.96 6.74
N ALA A 726 -1.15 12.87 7.53
CA ALA A 726 -0.61 14.03 8.23
C ALA A 726 -0.03 15.07 7.25
N ALA A 727 0.75 14.63 6.25
CA ALA A 727 1.30 15.52 5.23
C ALA A 727 0.19 16.19 4.41
N ILE A 728 -0.82 15.43 3.99
CA ILE A 728 -1.99 15.94 3.25
C ILE A 728 -2.80 16.92 4.11
N THR A 729 -3.04 16.58 5.38
CA THR A 729 -3.74 17.44 6.34
C THR A 729 -3.06 18.80 6.47
N ILE A 730 -1.73 18.80 6.61
CA ILE A 730 -0.96 20.04 6.71
C ILE A 730 -1.07 20.82 5.39
N GLY A 731 -0.93 20.16 4.24
CA GLY A 731 -0.97 20.81 2.92
C GLY A 731 -2.31 21.42 2.55
N ILE A 732 -3.40 20.68 2.77
CA ILE A 732 -4.76 21.17 2.47
C ILE A 732 -5.26 22.12 3.58
N GLY A 733 -4.96 21.85 4.84
CA GLY A 733 -5.41 22.68 5.97
C GLY A 733 -4.81 24.09 5.98
N VAL A 734 -3.59 24.24 5.45
CA VAL A 734 -2.92 25.53 5.29
C VAL A 734 -3.66 26.47 4.31
N HIS A 735 -4.41 25.92 3.37
CA HIS A 735 -5.23 26.68 2.41
C HIS A 735 -6.12 27.72 3.14
N ASP A 736 -6.88 27.26 4.12
CA ASP A 736 -7.78 28.12 4.89
C ASP A 736 -7.01 29.14 5.73
N THR A 737 -5.88 28.74 6.30
CA THR A 737 -5.00 29.63 7.08
C THR A 737 -4.48 30.80 6.23
N ILE A 738 -4.04 30.54 4.98
CA ILE A 738 -3.55 31.57 4.07
C ILE A 738 -4.67 32.57 3.74
N HIS A 739 -5.84 32.08 3.35
CA HIS A 739 -6.97 32.93 3.00
C HIS A 739 -7.49 33.75 4.18
N TYR A 740 -7.55 33.15 5.38
CA TYR A 740 -7.96 33.86 6.59
C TYR A 740 -6.94 34.92 6.98
N SER A 741 -5.66 34.60 6.99
CA SER A 741 -4.59 35.51 7.38
C SER A 741 -4.42 36.70 6.44
N ASP A 742 -4.56 36.46 5.12
CA ASP A 742 -4.51 37.51 4.10
C ASP A 742 -5.69 38.48 4.28
N ARG A 743 -6.91 37.98 4.45
CA ARG A 743 -8.08 38.81 4.74
C ARG A 743 -7.93 39.58 6.05
N PHE A 744 -7.50 38.90 7.10
CA PHE A 744 -7.29 39.50 8.42
C PHE A 744 -6.28 40.66 8.35
N LYS A 745 -5.19 40.53 7.61
CA LYS A 745 -4.21 41.59 7.37
C LYS A 745 -4.85 42.83 6.73
N ILE A 746 -5.70 42.61 5.69
CA ILE A 746 -6.43 43.69 5.02
C ILE A 746 -7.37 44.41 6.01
N GLU A 747 -8.11 43.65 6.83
CA GLU A 747 -9.06 44.20 7.79
C GLU A 747 -8.41 44.94 8.94
N VAL A 748 -7.24 44.51 9.38
CA VAL A 748 -6.45 45.27 10.40
C VAL A 748 -5.97 46.60 9.81
N ALA A 749 -5.59 46.63 8.55
CA ALA A 749 -5.16 47.84 7.86
C ALA A 749 -6.31 48.84 7.58
N SER A 750 -7.58 48.43 7.62
CA SER A 750 -8.76 49.28 7.40
C SER A 750 -9.18 50.07 8.68
N GLY A 751 -8.52 49.94 9.82
CA GLY A 751 -8.62 50.88 10.92
C GLY A 751 -9.42 50.46 12.18
N ASP A 752 -10.26 49.39 12.08
CA ASP A 752 -11.12 48.93 13.20
C ASP A 752 -10.42 48.09 14.28
N GLY A 753 -9.12 47.99 14.19
CA GLY A 753 -8.28 47.21 15.11
C GLY A 753 -8.50 45.71 15.03
N TYR A 754 -7.77 44.95 15.86
CA TYR A 754 -7.71 43.46 15.78
C TYR A 754 -9.05 42.78 16.05
N ARG A 755 -9.91 43.37 16.93
CA ARG A 755 -11.23 42.76 17.25
C ARG A 755 -12.21 42.91 16.07
N GLY A 756 -12.31 44.11 15.49
CA GLY A 756 -13.15 44.28 14.29
C GLY A 756 -12.70 43.45 13.10
N ALA A 757 -11.37 43.27 12.95
CA ALA A 757 -10.80 42.40 11.93
C ALA A 757 -11.21 40.93 12.11
N VAL A 758 -11.33 40.39 13.35
CA VAL A 758 -11.84 39.04 13.58
C VAL A 758 -13.25 38.88 13.06
N GLN A 759 -14.17 39.78 13.43
CA GLN A 759 -15.58 39.72 13.05
C GLN A 759 -15.76 39.76 11.51
N ARG A 760 -15.07 40.71 10.86
CA ARG A 760 -15.17 40.84 9.39
C ARG A 760 -14.52 39.68 8.63
N SER A 761 -13.41 39.17 9.12
CA SER A 761 -12.75 38.01 8.51
C SER A 761 -13.62 36.75 8.62
N HIS A 762 -14.25 36.52 9.78
CA HIS A 762 -15.21 35.43 9.95
C HIS A 762 -16.43 35.57 9.03
N ALA A 763 -16.97 36.77 8.90
CA ALA A 763 -18.13 37.03 8.05
C ALA A 763 -17.85 36.86 6.55
N SER A 764 -16.62 37.12 6.09
CA SER A 764 -16.22 37.05 4.69
C SER A 764 -15.64 35.69 4.34
N VAL A 765 -14.42 35.40 4.82
CA VAL A 765 -13.65 34.19 4.45
C VAL A 765 -14.19 32.95 5.16
N GLY A 766 -14.67 33.08 6.40
CA GLY A 766 -15.19 31.95 7.16
C GLY A 766 -16.29 31.17 6.46
N ARG A 767 -17.11 31.85 5.64
CA ARG A 767 -18.13 31.18 4.82
C ARG A 767 -17.51 30.26 3.77
N ALA A 768 -16.49 30.73 3.06
CA ALA A 768 -15.82 29.94 2.03
C ALA A 768 -15.09 28.74 2.69
N MET A 769 -14.42 28.95 3.82
CA MET A 769 -13.76 27.88 4.58
C MET A 769 -14.73 26.81 5.05
N PHE A 770 -15.90 27.19 5.51
CA PHE A 770 -16.92 26.22 5.91
C PHE A 770 -17.38 25.36 4.72
N TYR A 771 -17.68 25.99 3.57
CA TYR A 771 -18.06 25.22 2.37
C TYR A 771 -16.95 24.32 1.87
N THR A 772 -15.71 24.78 1.84
CA THR A 772 -14.57 23.97 1.41
C THR A 772 -14.34 22.78 2.35
N THR A 773 -14.42 23.01 3.67
CA THR A 773 -14.28 21.91 4.65
C THR A 773 -15.39 20.88 4.51
N VAL A 774 -16.65 21.28 4.35
CA VAL A 774 -17.77 20.35 4.13
C VAL A 774 -17.55 19.53 2.85
N ILE A 775 -17.11 20.19 1.77
CA ILE A 775 -16.81 19.55 0.49
C ILE A 775 -15.72 18.49 0.68
N VAL A 776 -14.63 18.89 1.30
CA VAL A 776 -13.45 18.03 1.48
C VAL A 776 -13.79 16.86 2.41
N THR A 777 -14.41 17.13 3.57
CA THR A 777 -14.77 16.10 4.56
C THR A 777 -15.73 15.06 3.97
N LEU A 778 -16.82 15.50 3.34
CA LEU A 778 -17.77 14.58 2.76
C LEU A 778 -17.22 13.87 1.52
N GLY A 779 -16.39 14.56 0.72
CA GLY A 779 -15.71 13.97 -0.42
C GLY A 779 -14.78 12.83 -0.01
N PHE A 780 -13.97 13.03 1.04
CA PHE A 780 -13.13 11.97 1.61
C PHE A 780 -13.93 10.87 2.29
N SER A 781 -15.08 11.18 2.89
CA SER A 781 -15.94 10.16 3.52
C SER A 781 -16.48 9.11 2.52
N ILE A 782 -16.54 9.42 1.22
CA ILE A 782 -16.92 8.47 0.18
C ILE A 782 -15.93 7.31 0.09
N LEU A 783 -14.66 7.53 0.44
CA LEU A 783 -13.64 6.48 0.47
C LEU A 783 -13.95 5.38 1.51
N ALA A 784 -14.85 5.64 2.44
CA ALA A 784 -15.35 4.62 3.37
C ALA A 784 -16.15 3.49 2.70
N LEU A 785 -16.50 3.64 1.43
CA LEU A 785 -17.17 2.61 0.62
C LEU A 785 -16.20 1.55 0.09
N SER A 786 -14.89 1.76 0.17
CA SER A 786 -13.85 0.80 -0.26
C SER A 786 -13.96 -0.55 0.46
N ASN A 787 -13.47 -1.62 -0.17
CA ASN A 787 -13.24 -2.91 0.46
C ASN A 787 -11.85 -3.02 1.11
N PHE A 788 -10.99 -2.03 0.88
CA PHE A 788 -9.63 -1.94 1.42
C PHE A 788 -9.60 -1.00 2.63
N LYS A 789 -9.36 -1.53 3.83
CA LYS A 789 -9.42 -0.76 5.08
C LYS A 789 -8.47 0.45 5.14
N PRO A 790 -7.21 0.37 4.64
CA PRO A 790 -6.35 1.55 4.59
C PRO A 790 -6.97 2.73 3.84
N THR A 791 -7.68 2.48 2.74
CA THR A 791 -8.43 3.51 2.00
C THR A 791 -9.57 4.10 2.85
N ILE A 792 -10.30 3.25 3.59
CA ILE A 792 -11.37 3.70 4.50
C ILE A 792 -10.78 4.63 5.57
N TYR A 793 -9.72 4.21 6.25
CA TYR A 793 -9.05 5.01 7.28
C TYR A 793 -8.50 6.31 6.71
N PHE A 794 -7.83 6.23 5.57
CA PHE A 794 -7.34 7.41 4.86
C PHE A 794 -8.46 8.44 4.62
N GLY A 795 -9.62 8.00 4.10
CA GLY A 795 -10.77 8.87 3.85
C GLY A 795 -11.36 9.47 5.11
N LEU A 796 -11.67 8.65 6.10
CA LEU A 796 -12.31 9.09 7.34
C LEU A 796 -11.41 10.02 8.16
N PHE A 797 -10.14 9.66 8.32
CA PHE A 797 -9.20 10.48 9.12
C PHE A 797 -8.77 11.76 8.40
N THR A 798 -8.61 11.74 7.08
CA THR A 798 -8.39 12.99 6.32
C THR A 798 -9.62 13.91 6.41
N GLY A 799 -10.82 13.35 6.31
CA GLY A 799 -12.07 14.10 6.52
C GLY A 799 -12.14 14.70 7.93
N ALA A 800 -11.85 13.93 8.97
CA ALA A 800 -11.79 14.42 10.35
C ALA A 800 -10.73 15.51 10.54
N ALA A 801 -9.56 15.33 9.90
CA ALA A 801 -8.48 16.32 9.90
C ALA A 801 -8.93 17.69 9.39
N MET A 802 -9.72 17.70 8.33
CA MET A 802 -10.25 18.95 7.77
C MET A 802 -11.23 19.64 8.72
N VAL A 803 -12.03 18.88 9.48
CA VAL A 803 -12.89 19.45 10.52
C VAL A 803 -12.05 20.05 11.65
N PHE A 804 -11.01 19.35 12.12
CA PHE A 804 -10.08 19.88 13.12
C PHE A 804 -9.33 21.13 12.61
N ALA A 805 -8.93 21.14 11.34
CA ALA A 805 -8.30 22.30 10.70
C ALA A 805 -9.25 23.50 10.64
N LEU A 806 -10.53 23.31 10.27
CA LEU A 806 -11.53 24.39 10.28
C LEU A 806 -11.71 24.99 11.68
N ILE A 807 -11.90 24.13 12.69
CA ILE A 807 -12.06 24.56 14.09
C ILE A 807 -10.82 25.35 14.55
N SER A 808 -9.63 24.82 14.24
CA SER A 808 -8.37 25.48 14.58
C SER A 808 -8.19 26.82 13.85
N ASN A 809 -8.57 26.90 12.58
CA ASN A 809 -8.49 28.12 11.79
C ASN A 809 -9.53 29.18 12.20
N LEU A 810 -10.72 28.78 12.67
CA LEU A 810 -11.75 29.73 13.14
C LEU A 810 -11.60 30.10 14.62
N ALA A 811 -10.91 29.31 15.44
CA ALA A 811 -10.76 29.58 16.87
C ALA A 811 -9.31 29.88 17.28
N LEU A 812 -8.36 28.95 16.99
CA LEU A 812 -6.98 29.08 17.44
C LEU A 812 -6.21 30.16 16.66
N LEU A 813 -6.32 30.20 15.34
CA LEU A 813 -5.62 31.19 14.52
C LEU A 813 -5.97 32.63 14.91
N PRO A 814 -7.25 33.08 14.99
CA PRO A 814 -7.59 34.43 15.42
C PRO A 814 -7.19 34.69 16.87
N LEU A 815 -7.23 33.71 17.76
CA LEU A 815 -6.76 33.81 19.12
C LEU A 815 -5.25 34.16 19.18
N LEU A 816 -4.44 33.48 18.37
CA LEU A 816 -3.00 33.73 18.21
C LEU A 816 -2.73 35.11 17.58
N LEU A 817 -3.47 35.49 16.53
CA LEU A 817 -3.33 36.76 15.85
C LEU A 817 -3.64 37.93 16.79
N VAL A 818 -4.70 37.82 17.58
CA VAL A 818 -5.08 38.86 18.57
C VAL A 818 -4.08 38.95 19.73
N LYS A 819 -3.52 37.82 20.18
CA LYS A 819 -2.55 37.77 21.27
C LYS A 819 -1.18 38.34 20.83
N PHE A 820 -0.69 37.90 19.69
CA PHE A 820 0.69 38.20 19.26
C PHE A 820 0.79 39.41 18.33
N LYS A 821 -0.29 39.92 17.76
CA LYS A 821 -0.38 41.10 16.92
C LYS A 821 0.73 41.20 15.87
N PRO A 822 0.77 40.29 14.89
CA PRO A 822 1.86 40.24 13.93
C PRO A 822 1.81 41.37 12.87
N PHE A 823 0.67 42.03 12.68
CA PHE A 823 0.50 43.09 11.68
C PHE A 823 0.54 44.46 12.34
N PRO A 824 1.16 45.45 11.72
CA PRO A 824 1.09 46.82 12.23
C PRO A 824 -0.35 47.34 12.12
N PRO A 825 -0.89 48.04 13.13
CA PRO A 825 -2.17 48.73 12.99
C PRO A 825 -2.07 49.83 11.92
N ALA A 826 -3.21 50.22 11.34
CA ALA A 826 -3.28 51.40 10.47
C ALA A 826 -2.62 52.58 11.14
N ALA A 827 -1.76 53.30 10.44
CA ALA A 827 -1.27 54.59 10.93
C ALA A 827 -2.50 55.50 11.14
N PRO A 828 -2.64 56.16 12.26
CA PRO A 828 -3.71 57.12 12.43
C PRO A 828 -3.59 58.14 11.27
N ASP A 829 -4.69 58.38 10.55
CA ASP A 829 -4.75 59.43 9.53
C ASP A 829 -4.21 60.69 10.17
N ARG A 830 -3.06 61.18 9.65
CA ARG A 830 -2.64 62.55 9.91
C ARG A 830 -3.66 63.45 9.21
N GLN A 831 -4.66 63.90 9.98
CA GLN A 831 -5.55 64.98 9.60
C GLN A 831 -4.74 66.25 9.35
#